data_2a3247df8a47e9cc4f3de98caf7d6dc6
#
_entry.id   2a3247df8a47e9cc4f3de98caf7d6dc6
#
_cell.length_a   1.000
_cell.length_b   1.000
_cell.length_c   1.000
_cell.angle_alpha   90.00
_cell.angle_beta   90.00
_cell.angle_gamma   90.00
#
_symmetry.space_group_name_H-M   'P 1'
#
loop_
_entity.id
_entity.type
_entity.pdbx_description
1 polymer ?
#
loop_
_entity_poly.entity_id
_entity_poly.type
_entity_poly.pdbx_seq_one_letter_code
_entity_poly.pdbx_strand_id
1 'polypeptide(L)'
;MTHRIRTLFVILLAAAAVSTVSFGQKKTETQSVLKPVALAEKDLPQKYRTFLTEVVYIITQKEREVFLQLTNDKDRDIFMESFWKLRDPTPGTPENEFKIEHYKRLEYANKFLGRGTGRPGWMTDQGKFYIILGQPISIDRYESELGLRPCEIWYYYTDGSKGMPLHFGLVFFQKAGAGEKKLYDPFVDGPKALMAQTPNALQIDPEDYEAQYERILEIAPALADMAISLIPGEYGYGYAPSPRNTMLIADILNSPKADIRPSYATHFLDYKGMVSTEYMSNYVDSEAVVSVLAEPALGTSFIHFSIRPLKASVNYFAPKDQYFSSFSISVSLRRPAPAANPVAGDLIFQYSREFPFYFPAGEVDKVRSNGVTIEDAFPVMAGKYRLSILLQNAVGKEFSLVEQDVDVPGPGELPRLTGPIFGYRQQDSPANVLAPFLFGRKKIMIDPKKLYGSGDTIVFGLLVENAQALRADGRIRLSIKGASKKPEGQKVMEYPLRDFPATRNIPLIESLLAKDFPPDYYEVEAVLLDGTGKTLATGAGQFIVSTAERVGHPIPNAKGAPLTSRYLYYGMLAQQAAGQMKTDEADAFYRKVFELRPDFSRGWAEYGGFLLKVGRFDQSLEAAEHFRADSSLHFEYLALRGKALAGQEKYLEASQSLLEAARVYNSDTSVLNALGRCYFKLNKKSEAIDILKASLRLNDAQDDVKKLLSDVEKMK
;
A
#
# COMPACT_ATOMS: atom_id res chain seq x y z
N MET A 1 27.99 -71.31 26.63
CA MET A 1 29.38 -71.27 26.17
C MET A 1 29.36 -70.20 25.07
N THR A 2 29.71 -68.94 25.43
CA THR A 2 31.00 -68.28 25.24
C THR A 2 31.37 -68.18 23.77
N HIS A 3 31.59 -67.07 23.11
CA HIS A 3 32.22 -65.80 23.34
C HIS A 3 31.89 -64.88 22.17
N ARG A 4 31.51 -63.64 22.34
CA ARG A 4 32.31 -62.40 22.28
C ARG A 4 33.45 -62.38 21.25
N ILE A 5 33.43 -61.35 20.34
CA ILE A 5 34.46 -60.34 20.20
C ILE A 5 34.14 -59.49 18.94
N ARG A 6 33.83 -58.24 19.10
CA ARG A 6 34.48 -56.98 18.82
C ARG A 6 35.13 -56.82 17.43
N THR A 7 34.50 -55.96 16.59
CA THR A 7 34.93 -54.79 15.89
C THR A 7 36.44 -54.58 15.68
N LEU A 8 36.86 -54.35 14.46
CA LEU A 8 37.83 -53.26 14.10
C LEU A 8 37.69 -52.89 12.63
N PHE A 9 37.58 -51.57 12.38
CA PHE A 9 37.70 -50.92 11.11
C PHE A 9 39.14 -51.06 10.55
N VAL A 10 39.28 -51.43 9.28
CA VAL A 10 40.51 -51.15 8.50
C VAL A 10 40.07 -50.64 7.14
N ILE A 11 40.49 -49.41 6.87
CA ILE A 11 40.39 -48.69 5.62
C ILE A 11 41.40 -49.33 4.63
N LEU A 12 40.94 -49.77 3.47
CA LEU A 12 41.81 -50.10 2.36
C LEU A 12 41.43 -49.22 1.16
N LEU A 13 42.35 -48.29 0.84
CA LEU A 13 42.34 -47.51 -0.39
C LEU A 13 42.55 -48.49 -1.58
N ALA A 14 41.58 -48.53 -2.50
CA ALA A 14 41.83 -49.02 -3.86
C ALA A 14 41.55 -47.86 -4.80
N ALA A 15 42.60 -47.34 -5.43
CA ALA A 15 42.51 -46.36 -6.48
C ALA A 15 41.91 -46.99 -7.72
N ALA A 16 40.69 -46.59 -8.10
CA ALA A 16 40.14 -46.79 -9.41
C ALA A 16 39.97 -45.40 -10.04
N ALA A 17 40.79 -45.13 -11.06
CA ALA A 17 40.66 -43.96 -11.90
C ALA A 17 39.30 -43.97 -12.61
N VAL A 18 38.35 -43.23 -12.12
CA VAL A 18 37.13 -42.87 -12.84
C VAL A 18 37.33 -41.43 -13.31
N SER A 19 37.41 -41.31 -14.62
CA SER A 19 37.40 -40.03 -15.34
C SER A 19 36.17 -39.26 -14.94
N THR A 20 36.28 -38.37 -14.00
CA THR A 20 35.20 -37.38 -13.71
C THR A 20 35.21 -36.38 -14.85
N VAL A 21 34.23 -36.55 -15.75
CA VAL A 21 33.80 -35.47 -16.60
C VAL A 21 33.22 -34.41 -15.66
N SER A 22 34.04 -33.43 -15.38
CA SER A 22 33.67 -32.23 -14.68
C SER A 22 32.62 -31.51 -15.56
N PHE A 23 31.33 -31.76 -15.30
CA PHE A 23 30.33 -30.81 -15.68
C PHE A 23 30.62 -29.53 -14.89
N GLY A 24 31.33 -28.62 -15.54
CA GLY A 24 31.39 -27.25 -15.10
C GLY A 24 29.97 -26.72 -14.97
N GLN A 25 29.45 -26.71 -13.73
CA GLN A 25 28.39 -25.78 -13.39
C GLN A 25 28.96 -24.40 -13.71
N LYS A 26 28.66 -23.90 -14.92
CA LYS A 26 28.61 -22.46 -15.13
C LYS A 26 27.70 -21.95 -14.00
N LYS A 27 28.28 -21.41 -12.96
CA LYS A 27 27.60 -20.41 -12.15
C LYS A 27 27.03 -19.45 -13.16
N THR A 28 25.72 -19.53 -13.37
CA THR A 28 24.96 -18.46 -13.96
C THR A 28 25.27 -17.30 -13.03
N GLU A 29 26.13 -16.40 -13.45
CA GLU A 29 26.24 -15.09 -12.86
C GLU A 29 24.83 -14.56 -12.92
N THR A 30 24.14 -14.64 -11.79
CA THR A 30 22.99 -13.80 -11.51
C THR A 30 23.51 -12.42 -11.83
N GLN A 31 23.05 -11.84 -12.94
CA GLN A 31 23.29 -10.43 -13.22
C GLN A 31 22.94 -9.72 -11.93
N SER A 32 23.97 -9.29 -11.23
CA SER A 32 23.82 -8.38 -10.11
C SER A 32 23.07 -7.21 -10.71
N VAL A 33 21.79 -7.11 -10.36
CA VAL A 33 21.06 -5.85 -10.54
C VAL A 33 21.98 -4.84 -9.91
N LEU A 34 22.61 -4.01 -10.74
CA LEU A 34 23.52 -2.96 -10.30
C LEU A 34 22.76 -2.18 -9.25
N LYS A 35 23.14 -2.34 -7.97
CA LYS A 35 22.58 -1.52 -6.91
C LYS A 35 22.79 -0.10 -7.37
N PRO A 36 21.74 0.73 -7.45
CA PRO A 36 21.91 2.11 -7.86
C PRO A 36 22.97 2.73 -6.97
N VAL A 37 23.98 3.32 -7.58
CA VAL A 37 25.04 4.01 -6.86
C VAL A 37 24.39 5.17 -6.13
N ALA A 38 24.45 5.16 -4.79
CA ALA A 38 23.89 6.24 -3.98
C ALA A 38 24.58 7.55 -4.39
N LEU A 39 23.77 8.56 -4.75
CA LEU A 39 24.28 9.89 -5.05
C LEU A 39 24.88 10.50 -3.78
N ALA A 40 25.97 11.24 -3.92
CA ALA A 40 26.44 12.06 -2.81
C ALA A 40 25.44 13.21 -2.60
N GLU A 41 25.15 13.54 -1.33
CA GLU A 41 24.14 14.57 -0.99
C GLU A 41 24.42 15.93 -1.68
N LYS A 42 25.69 16.26 -1.86
CA LYS A 42 26.13 17.47 -2.56
C LYS A 42 25.71 17.53 -4.03
N ASP A 43 25.45 16.39 -4.65
CA ASP A 43 25.10 16.27 -6.06
C ASP A 43 23.58 16.33 -6.29
N LEU A 44 22.77 16.38 -5.20
CA LEU A 44 21.35 16.55 -5.28
C LEU A 44 20.96 17.99 -5.66
N PRO A 45 19.83 18.19 -6.37
CA PRO A 45 19.22 19.52 -6.54
C PRO A 45 18.95 20.20 -5.19
N GLN A 46 19.00 21.53 -5.16
CA GLN A 46 18.85 22.34 -3.93
C GLN A 46 17.62 21.97 -3.11
N LYS A 47 16.46 21.75 -3.75
CA LYS A 47 15.21 21.34 -3.10
C LYS A 47 15.40 20.14 -2.18
N TYR A 48 16.09 19.11 -2.64
CA TYR A 48 16.28 17.85 -1.90
C TYR A 48 17.37 17.94 -0.84
N ARG A 49 18.40 18.76 -1.07
CA ARG A 49 19.39 19.08 -0.04
C ARG A 49 18.74 19.83 1.12
N THR A 50 17.89 20.82 0.79
CA THR A 50 17.13 21.57 1.80
C THR A 50 16.27 20.63 2.62
N PHE A 51 15.51 19.74 1.97
CA PHE A 51 14.70 18.72 2.68
C PHE A 51 15.54 17.89 3.64
N LEU A 52 16.65 17.29 3.18
CA LEU A 52 17.51 16.46 4.05
C LEU A 52 18.08 17.26 5.24
N THR A 53 18.37 18.54 5.04
CA THR A 53 18.81 19.46 6.09
C THR A 53 17.70 19.71 7.10
N GLU A 54 16.50 20.01 6.64
CA GLU A 54 15.34 20.33 7.48
C GLU A 54 14.87 19.15 8.32
N VAL A 55 14.99 17.92 7.81
CA VAL A 55 14.54 16.69 8.50
C VAL A 55 15.66 15.94 9.22
N VAL A 56 16.85 16.50 9.32
CA VAL A 56 18.06 15.82 9.82
C VAL A 56 17.89 15.13 11.18
N TYR A 57 17.07 15.69 12.06
CA TYR A 57 16.83 15.14 13.39
C TYR A 57 15.71 14.11 13.46
N ILE A 58 14.87 14.04 12.44
CA ILE A 58 13.70 13.16 12.41
C ILE A 58 13.77 12.05 11.35
N ILE A 59 14.68 12.16 10.37
CA ILE A 59 14.90 11.12 9.36
C ILE A 59 15.75 9.98 9.93
N THR A 60 15.35 8.74 9.67
CA THR A 60 16.17 7.58 10.04
C THR A 60 17.34 7.40 9.06
N GLN A 61 18.39 6.71 9.50
CA GLN A 61 19.54 6.40 8.63
C GLN A 61 19.09 5.65 7.36
N LYS A 62 18.15 4.71 7.51
CA LYS A 62 17.65 3.90 6.40
C LYS A 62 16.83 4.71 5.39
N GLU A 63 15.96 5.61 5.86
CA GLU A 63 15.23 6.54 5.00
C GLU A 63 16.18 7.40 4.17
N ARG A 64 17.22 7.93 4.81
CA ARG A 64 18.23 8.74 4.13
C ARG A 64 19.01 7.93 3.08
N GLU A 65 19.43 6.70 3.39
CA GLU A 65 20.09 5.82 2.44
C GLU A 65 19.21 5.53 1.22
N VAL A 66 17.94 5.25 1.42
CA VAL A 66 16.97 5.02 0.32
C VAL A 66 16.78 6.30 -0.50
N PHE A 67 16.60 7.44 0.15
CA PHE A 67 16.43 8.73 -0.53
C PHE A 67 17.61 9.04 -1.47
N LEU A 68 18.81 8.77 -1.04
CA LEU A 68 20.04 8.97 -1.84
C LEU A 68 20.17 7.97 -3.00
N GLN A 69 19.47 6.84 -2.96
CA GLN A 69 19.42 5.87 -4.06
C GLN A 69 18.37 6.19 -5.12
N LEU A 70 17.48 7.15 -4.87
CA LEU A 70 16.47 7.56 -5.83
C LEU A 70 17.12 8.34 -6.99
N THR A 71 16.86 7.90 -8.21
CA THR A 71 17.55 8.42 -9.40
C THR A 71 16.85 9.60 -10.06
N ASN A 72 15.54 9.77 -9.82
CA ASN A 72 14.76 10.84 -10.46
C ASN A 72 13.96 11.67 -9.44
N ASP A 73 13.60 12.87 -9.85
CA ASP A 73 12.95 13.87 -8.99
C ASP A 73 11.52 13.47 -8.60
N LYS A 74 10.80 12.79 -9.48
CA LYS A 74 9.45 12.30 -9.18
C LYS A 74 9.45 11.33 -8.00
N ASP A 75 10.39 10.37 -7.98
CA ASP A 75 10.49 9.42 -6.88
C ASP A 75 10.89 10.10 -5.57
N ARG A 76 11.77 11.12 -5.64
CA ARG A 76 12.14 11.92 -4.47
C ARG A 76 10.95 12.71 -3.93
N ASP A 77 10.13 13.29 -4.81
CA ASP A 77 8.92 14.02 -4.41
C ASP A 77 7.89 13.09 -3.77
N ILE A 78 7.66 11.90 -4.33
CA ILE A 78 6.80 10.87 -3.74
C ILE A 78 7.35 10.42 -2.37
N PHE A 79 8.67 10.23 -2.25
CA PHE A 79 9.29 9.88 -0.97
C PHE A 79 9.07 10.98 0.08
N MET A 80 9.28 12.25 -0.28
CA MET A 80 9.07 13.39 0.62
C MET A 80 7.61 13.47 1.08
N GLU A 81 6.66 13.27 0.19
CA GLU A 81 5.25 13.23 0.53
C GLU A 81 4.95 12.08 1.51
N SER A 82 5.46 10.90 1.22
CA SER A 82 5.28 9.71 2.05
C SER A 82 5.97 9.84 3.41
N PHE A 83 7.15 10.46 3.46
CA PHE A 83 7.87 10.74 4.69
C PHE A 83 7.02 11.55 5.69
N TRP A 84 6.31 12.57 5.20
CA TRP A 84 5.42 13.38 6.03
C TRP A 84 4.14 12.63 6.38
N LYS A 85 3.52 11.93 5.43
CA LYS A 85 2.30 11.14 5.67
C LYS A 85 2.48 10.06 6.74
N LEU A 86 3.63 9.39 6.75
CA LEU A 86 3.95 8.39 7.79
C LEU A 86 4.03 8.97 9.21
N ARG A 87 4.35 10.25 9.31
CA ARG A 87 4.49 10.97 10.58
C ARG A 87 3.24 11.74 10.97
N ASP A 88 2.19 11.64 10.17
CA ASP A 88 0.91 12.29 10.42
C ASP A 88 0.19 11.61 11.59
N PRO A 89 -0.03 12.31 12.73
CA PRO A 89 -0.67 11.73 13.89
C PRO A 89 -2.18 11.54 13.69
N THR A 90 -2.78 12.28 12.74
CA THR A 90 -4.23 12.25 12.47
C THR A 90 -4.51 12.05 10.98
N PRO A 91 -4.18 10.87 10.40
CA PRO A 91 -4.43 10.59 9.00
C PRO A 91 -5.91 10.69 8.67
N GLY A 92 -6.32 11.69 7.94
CA GLY A 92 -7.71 11.96 7.60
C GLY A 92 -8.11 13.42 7.79
N THR A 93 -7.26 14.22 8.42
CA THR A 93 -7.35 15.68 8.37
C THR A 93 -6.64 16.19 7.11
N PRO A 94 -7.06 17.36 6.56
CA PRO A 94 -6.40 17.94 5.40
C PRO A 94 -4.95 18.38 5.67
N GLU A 95 -4.62 18.62 6.93
CA GLU A 95 -3.34 19.16 7.36
C GLU A 95 -2.58 18.08 8.15
N ASN A 96 -1.28 18.02 7.98
CA ASN A 96 -0.38 17.16 8.74
C ASN A 96 0.19 17.95 9.92
N GLU A 97 -0.35 17.72 11.12
CA GLU A 97 -0.02 18.47 12.33
C GLU A 97 1.45 18.29 12.73
N PHE A 98 2.01 17.09 12.52
CA PHE A 98 3.42 16.84 12.81
C PHE A 98 4.34 17.67 11.90
N LYS A 99 4.02 17.76 10.62
CA LYS A 99 4.78 18.57 9.66
C LYS A 99 4.72 20.04 10.00
N ILE A 100 3.53 20.57 10.30
CA ILE A 100 3.32 21.97 10.68
C ILE A 100 4.12 22.29 11.94
N GLU A 101 4.02 21.46 12.96
CA GLU A 101 4.73 21.67 14.24
C GLU A 101 6.26 21.58 14.03
N HIS A 102 6.74 20.65 13.23
CA HIS A 102 8.16 20.51 12.91
C HIS A 102 8.73 21.78 12.27
N TYR A 103 8.05 22.32 11.25
CA TYR A 103 8.51 23.57 10.61
C TYR A 103 8.42 24.78 11.54
N LYS A 104 7.43 24.86 12.39
CA LYS A 104 7.29 25.88 13.43
C LYS A 104 8.47 25.86 14.40
N ARG A 105 8.88 24.67 14.84
CA ARG A 105 10.05 24.50 15.73
C ARG A 105 11.35 24.85 15.01
N LEU A 106 11.49 24.47 13.75
CA LEU A 106 12.65 24.81 12.93
C LEU A 106 12.78 26.32 12.73
N GLU A 107 11.67 27.00 12.44
CA GLU A 107 11.63 28.46 12.31
C GLU A 107 12.00 29.15 13.63
N TYR A 108 11.42 28.71 14.74
CA TYR A 108 11.75 29.22 16.06
C TYR A 108 13.24 29.07 16.38
N ALA A 109 13.79 27.87 16.16
CA ALA A 109 15.20 27.61 16.42
C ALA A 109 16.09 28.56 15.59
N ASN A 110 15.82 28.73 14.30
CA ASN A 110 16.57 29.64 13.43
C ASN A 110 16.46 31.09 13.85
N LYS A 111 15.30 31.54 14.30
CA LYS A 111 15.05 32.94 14.67
C LYS A 111 15.68 33.29 16.01
N PHE A 112 15.69 32.39 16.98
CA PHE A 112 16.02 32.71 18.37
C PHE A 112 17.26 31.99 18.90
N LEU A 113 17.53 30.74 18.52
CA LEU A 113 18.53 29.90 19.17
C LEU A 113 19.90 29.90 18.45
N GLY A 114 20.01 30.60 17.33
CA GLY A 114 21.28 30.87 16.65
C GLY A 114 21.93 32.21 16.94
N ARG A 115 21.30 33.05 17.75
CA ARG A 115 21.78 34.42 18.00
C ARG A 115 23.12 34.40 18.73
N GLY A 116 24.10 35.16 18.21
CA GLY A 116 25.44 35.24 18.83
C GLY A 116 26.35 34.04 18.59
N THR A 117 25.91 33.03 17.84
CA THR A 117 26.69 31.80 17.60
C THR A 117 27.42 31.75 16.27
N GLY A 118 27.08 32.61 15.32
CA GLY A 118 27.56 32.56 13.93
C GLY A 118 27.09 31.34 13.12
N ARG A 119 26.15 30.55 13.66
CA ARG A 119 25.59 29.33 13.03
C ARG A 119 24.06 29.46 12.95
N PRO A 120 23.42 28.80 11.94
CA PRO A 120 21.97 28.66 11.93
C PRO A 120 21.46 28.02 13.24
N GLY A 121 20.33 28.51 13.75
CA GLY A 121 19.83 28.06 15.07
C GLY A 121 19.55 26.55 15.13
N TRP A 122 19.10 25.94 14.05
CA TRP A 122 18.88 24.49 13.99
C TRP A 122 20.15 23.66 14.19
N MET A 123 21.33 24.23 13.93
CA MET A 123 22.64 23.57 14.12
C MET A 123 23.18 23.67 15.54
N THR A 124 22.59 24.48 16.40
CA THR A 124 23.00 24.60 17.81
C THR A 124 22.44 23.45 18.64
N ASP A 125 23.07 23.17 19.79
CA ASP A 125 22.53 22.14 20.67
C ASP A 125 21.14 22.52 21.19
N GLN A 126 20.92 23.78 21.60
CA GLN A 126 19.59 24.25 21.97
C GLN A 126 18.57 24.08 20.83
N GLY A 127 18.91 24.44 19.60
CA GLY A 127 18.04 24.29 18.42
C GLY A 127 17.70 22.84 18.13
N LYS A 128 18.69 21.93 18.23
CA LYS A 128 18.49 20.50 18.07
C LYS A 128 17.44 19.95 19.02
N PHE A 129 17.62 20.19 20.32
CA PHE A 129 16.71 19.68 21.35
C PHE A 129 15.35 20.36 21.31
N TYR A 130 15.29 21.65 20.95
CA TYR A 130 14.01 22.34 20.74
C TYR A 130 13.22 21.77 19.55
N ILE A 131 13.88 21.43 18.45
CA ILE A 131 13.22 20.81 17.29
C ILE A 131 12.65 19.43 17.68
N ILE A 132 13.37 18.66 18.48
CA ILE A 132 12.97 17.31 18.90
C ILE A 132 11.85 17.36 19.94
N LEU A 133 12.04 18.08 21.03
CA LEU A 133 11.14 18.08 22.20
C LEU A 133 10.05 19.18 22.15
N GLY A 134 10.29 20.25 21.41
CA GLY A 134 9.44 21.42 21.40
C GLY A 134 9.79 22.41 22.52
N GLN A 135 8.84 23.28 22.86
CA GLN A 135 9.02 24.30 23.87
C GLN A 135 9.14 23.69 25.28
N PRO A 136 10.18 24.01 26.05
CA PRO A 136 10.25 23.61 27.45
C PRO A 136 9.11 24.27 28.27
N ILE A 137 8.70 23.62 29.34
CA ILE A 137 7.63 24.09 30.22
C ILE A 137 8.11 25.32 31.02
N SER A 138 9.36 25.28 31.49
CA SER A 138 10.00 26.40 32.16
C SER A 138 11.49 26.44 31.81
N ILE A 139 12.08 27.62 31.95
CA ILE A 139 13.51 27.88 31.74
C ILE A 139 14.03 28.69 32.91
N ASP A 140 14.98 28.12 33.66
CA ASP A 140 15.75 28.85 34.65
C ASP A 140 17.07 29.33 34.02
N ARG A 141 17.43 30.59 34.26
CA ARG A 141 18.60 31.20 33.62
C ARG A 141 19.58 31.70 34.68
N TYR A 142 20.85 31.35 34.51
CA TYR A 142 21.98 31.74 35.34
C TYR A 142 23.02 32.40 34.42
N GLU A 143 22.79 33.68 34.10
CA GLU A 143 23.61 34.42 33.11
C GLU A 143 24.75 35.19 33.75
N SER A 144 24.62 35.57 35.02
CA SER A 144 25.56 36.49 35.68
C SER A 144 25.94 36.05 37.09
N GLU A 145 25.73 34.78 37.42
CA GLU A 145 26.02 34.26 38.76
C GLU A 145 27.54 34.15 39.00
N LEU A 146 28.03 34.77 40.04
CA LEU A 146 29.45 34.76 40.38
C LEU A 146 29.85 33.32 40.78
N GLY A 147 30.84 32.75 40.08
CA GLY A 147 31.32 31.39 40.33
C GLY A 147 30.70 30.34 39.43
N LEU A 148 29.69 30.68 38.59
CA LEU A 148 29.11 29.78 37.60
C LEU A 148 29.40 30.28 36.17
N ARG A 149 29.46 29.35 35.22
CA ARG A 149 29.42 29.68 33.79
C ARG A 149 28.00 30.02 33.38
N PRO A 150 27.79 30.98 32.47
CA PRO A 150 26.45 31.26 31.97
C PRO A 150 25.77 30.02 31.47
N CYS A 151 24.61 29.69 32.03
CA CYS A 151 23.84 28.49 31.67
C CYS A 151 22.34 28.70 31.86
N GLU A 152 21.58 27.78 31.33
CA GLU A 152 20.15 27.71 31.54
C GLU A 152 19.68 26.26 31.65
N ILE A 153 18.64 26.02 32.44
CA ILE A 153 17.97 24.73 32.61
C ILE A 153 16.64 24.78 31.89
N TRP A 154 16.40 23.83 31.00
CA TRP A 154 15.14 23.64 30.32
C TRP A 154 14.41 22.43 30.89
N TYR A 155 13.24 22.61 31.45
CA TYR A 155 12.45 21.55 32.08
C TYR A 155 11.41 20.99 31.13
N TYR A 156 11.29 19.68 31.14
CA TYR A 156 10.35 18.93 30.33
C TYR A 156 9.55 17.93 31.16
N TYR A 157 8.27 17.76 30.79
CA TYR A 157 7.44 16.65 31.22
C TYR A 157 7.07 15.81 30.01
N THR A 158 7.06 14.48 30.19
CA THR A 158 6.67 13.49 29.16
C THR A 158 5.61 12.56 29.72
N ASP A 159 5.04 11.73 28.85
CA ASP A 159 4.14 10.64 29.22
C ASP A 159 4.87 9.35 29.66
N GLY A 160 6.19 9.38 29.77
CA GLY A 160 7.01 8.20 30.07
C GLY A 160 7.22 7.24 28.91
N SER A 161 6.74 7.58 27.71
CA SER A 161 6.93 6.78 26.52
C SER A 161 8.37 6.91 25.97
N LYS A 162 8.76 5.98 25.08
CA LYS A 162 10.04 6.01 24.36
C LYS A 162 11.28 6.00 25.25
N GLY A 163 11.19 5.44 26.45
CA GLY A 163 12.31 5.34 27.38
C GLY A 163 12.62 6.64 28.16
N MET A 164 11.85 7.71 27.93
CA MET A 164 12.05 8.97 28.60
C MET A 164 11.38 8.99 29.99
N PRO A 165 12.03 9.58 31.03
CA PRO A 165 11.41 9.76 32.34
C PRO A 165 10.26 10.77 32.25
N LEU A 166 9.32 10.69 33.21
CA LEU A 166 8.16 11.61 33.28
C LEU A 166 8.58 13.09 33.42
N HIS A 167 9.71 13.33 34.09
CA HIS A 167 10.25 14.67 34.31
C HIS A 167 11.76 14.66 34.21
N PHE A 168 12.34 15.59 33.47
CA PHE A 168 13.78 15.82 33.39
C PHE A 168 14.12 17.25 33.02
N GLY A 169 15.38 17.65 33.31
CA GLY A 169 15.93 18.92 32.88
C GLY A 169 17.07 18.76 31.89
N LEU A 170 17.23 19.70 30.97
CA LEU A 170 18.40 19.82 30.11
C LEU A 170 19.16 21.09 30.44
N VAL A 171 20.45 20.97 30.76
CA VAL A 171 21.29 22.10 31.04
C VAL A 171 22.09 22.49 29.82
N PHE A 172 22.02 23.75 29.43
CA PHE A 172 22.82 24.32 28.35
C PHE A 172 23.75 25.37 28.89
N PHE A 173 25.05 25.25 28.68
CA PHE A 173 26.06 26.13 29.26
C PHE A 173 27.08 26.63 28.24
N GLN A 174 27.65 27.79 28.49
CA GLN A 174 28.73 28.36 27.70
C GLN A 174 30.07 27.77 28.14
N LYS A 175 30.51 26.69 27.50
CA LYS A 175 31.73 25.93 27.87
C LYS A 175 33.00 26.77 27.94
N ALA A 176 33.12 27.81 27.11
CA ALA A 176 34.21 28.76 27.12
C ALA A 176 33.90 30.07 27.87
N GLY A 177 32.78 30.15 28.61
CA GLY A 177 32.30 31.35 29.27
C GLY A 177 31.62 32.38 28.36
N ALA A 178 31.61 32.15 27.05
CA ALA A 178 30.96 32.95 26.02
C ALA A 178 30.63 32.13 24.79
N GLY A 179 29.76 32.65 23.91
CA GLY A 179 29.41 32.01 22.64
C GLY A 179 28.23 31.05 22.74
N GLU A 180 28.25 29.99 21.95
CA GLU A 180 27.17 29.00 21.90
C GLU A 180 27.02 28.25 23.23
N LYS A 181 25.79 28.11 23.71
CA LYS A 181 25.44 27.25 24.83
C LYS A 181 25.39 25.81 24.36
N LYS A 182 26.25 24.94 24.91
CA LYS A 182 26.33 23.51 24.62
C LYS A 182 25.51 22.71 25.61
N LEU A 183 24.99 21.58 25.19
CA LEU A 183 24.35 20.65 26.09
C LEU A 183 25.37 20.14 27.12
N TYR A 184 24.97 20.14 28.37
CA TYR A 184 25.70 19.56 29.46
C TYR A 184 25.30 18.11 29.69
N ASP A 185 26.28 17.23 29.79
CA ASP A 185 26.09 15.85 30.21
C ASP A 185 26.78 15.63 31.54
N PRO A 186 26.02 15.43 32.66
CA PRO A 186 26.60 15.27 34.00
C PRO A 186 27.67 14.18 34.06
N PHE A 187 27.49 13.06 33.36
CA PHE A 187 28.42 11.94 33.37
C PHE A 187 29.71 12.21 32.55
N VAL A 188 29.61 12.97 31.47
CA VAL A 188 30.72 13.24 30.56
C VAL A 188 31.48 14.52 30.97
N ASP A 189 30.76 15.58 31.26
CA ASP A 189 31.35 16.91 31.57
C ASP A 189 31.70 17.08 33.08
N GLY A 190 30.89 16.47 33.94
CA GLY A 190 30.99 16.60 35.41
C GLY A 190 30.54 17.97 35.93
N PRO A 191 30.11 18.09 37.21
CA PRO A 191 29.61 19.35 37.80
C PRO A 191 30.61 20.50 37.73
N LYS A 192 31.91 20.21 37.82
CA LYS A 192 33.00 21.20 37.70
C LYS A 192 32.97 21.98 36.38
N ALA A 193 32.41 21.37 35.30
CA ALA A 193 32.29 22.05 34.00
C ALA A 193 31.35 23.28 34.06
N LEU A 194 30.42 23.30 34.97
CA LEU A 194 29.50 24.44 35.18
C LEU A 194 30.09 25.57 36.01
N MET A 195 31.19 25.31 36.72
CA MET A 195 31.84 26.29 37.59
C MET A 195 32.76 27.21 36.79
N ALA A 196 32.72 28.50 37.09
CA ALA A 196 33.67 29.46 36.53
C ALA A 196 35.01 29.41 37.30
N GLN A 197 36.13 29.43 36.56
CA GLN A 197 37.46 29.56 37.17
C GLN A 197 37.63 30.98 37.68
N THR A 198 37.65 31.16 39.00
CA THR A 198 38.00 32.43 39.62
C THR A 198 39.40 32.33 40.20
N PRO A 199 40.19 33.41 40.15
CA PRO A 199 41.59 33.40 40.62
C PRO A 199 41.80 32.92 42.06
N ASN A 200 40.76 33.03 42.92
CA ASN A 200 40.81 32.64 44.31
C ASN A 200 39.88 31.45 44.65
N ALA A 201 39.43 30.69 43.68
CA ALA A 201 38.61 29.54 43.94
C ALA A 201 39.45 28.44 44.63
N LEU A 202 38.93 27.88 45.73
CA LEU A 202 39.44 26.62 46.29
C LEU A 202 39.51 25.58 45.17
N GLN A 203 40.68 24.96 45.05
CA GLN A 203 40.85 23.84 44.06
C GLN A 203 40.07 22.63 44.61
N ILE A 204 38.83 22.49 44.17
CA ILE A 204 38.00 21.31 44.44
C ILE A 204 38.52 20.16 43.56
N ASP A 205 38.72 19.00 44.17
CA ASP A 205 39.15 17.80 43.47
C ASP A 205 38.11 17.48 42.34
N PRO A 206 38.56 17.17 41.14
CA PRO A 206 37.67 16.76 40.06
C PRO A 206 36.80 15.53 40.35
N GLU A 207 37.22 14.68 41.29
CA GLU A 207 36.51 13.46 41.69
C GLU A 207 35.67 13.65 42.95
N ASP A 208 35.75 14.80 43.64
CA ASP A 208 34.91 15.13 44.77
C ASP A 208 33.60 15.80 44.35
N TYR A 209 32.67 14.94 43.93
CA TYR A 209 31.37 15.37 43.45
C TYR A 209 30.50 16.02 44.56
N GLU A 210 30.69 15.60 45.82
CA GLU A 210 29.96 16.18 46.97
C GLU A 210 30.34 17.61 47.18
N ALA A 211 31.62 17.93 47.25
CA ALA A 211 32.11 19.28 47.35
C ALA A 211 31.75 20.18 46.16
N GLN A 212 31.71 19.60 44.95
CA GLN A 212 31.24 20.32 43.76
C GLN A 212 29.76 20.61 43.82
N TYR A 213 28.95 19.65 44.27
CA TYR A 213 27.51 19.82 44.48
C TYR A 213 27.22 20.92 45.50
N GLU A 214 27.81 20.82 46.70
CA GLU A 214 27.64 21.84 47.78
C GLU A 214 27.99 23.22 47.28
N ARG A 215 29.09 23.36 46.53
CA ARG A 215 29.50 24.65 45.99
C ARG A 215 28.49 25.26 45.00
N ILE A 216 27.90 24.42 44.12
CA ILE A 216 26.85 24.87 43.20
C ILE A 216 25.56 25.15 43.96
N LEU A 217 25.24 24.34 44.99
CA LEU A 217 24.05 24.49 45.84
C LEU A 217 24.01 25.86 46.57
N GLU A 218 25.18 26.34 47.07
CA GLU A 218 25.28 27.65 47.69
C GLU A 218 24.89 28.80 46.74
N ILE A 219 25.08 28.64 45.41
CA ILE A 219 24.85 29.70 44.44
C ILE A 219 23.50 29.52 43.75
N ALA A 220 23.17 28.28 43.30
CA ALA A 220 22.02 27.98 42.48
C ALA A 220 21.48 26.58 42.81
N PRO A 221 20.55 26.44 43.78
CA PRO A 221 20.07 25.14 44.27
C PRO A 221 19.49 24.24 43.16
N ALA A 222 18.67 24.78 42.28
CA ALA A 222 18.09 24.00 41.18
C ALA A 222 19.15 23.54 40.17
N LEU A 223 20.23 24.32 39.99
CA LEU A 223 21.33 23.92 39.13
C LEU A 223 22.21 22.82 39.77
N ALA A 224 22.34 22.81 41.11
CA ALA A 224 23.09 21.77 41.80
C ALA A 224 22.53 20.39 41.58
N ASP A 225 21.21 20.24 41.66
CA ASP A 225 20.53 18.97 41.35
C ASP A 225 20.75 18.55 39.91
N MET A 226 20.60 19.47 38.95
CA MET A 226 20.78 19.19 37.51
C MET A 226 22.24 19.00 37.13
N ALA A 227 23.20 19.52 37.91
CA ALA A 227 24.62 19.31 37.71
C ALA A 227 25.03 17.83 37.93
N ILE A 228 24.28 17.12 38.75
CA ILE A 228 24.55 15.73 39.09
C ILE A 228 23.71 14.80 38.26
N SER A 229 22.43 15.15 38.05
CA SER A 229 21.51 14.34 37.26
C SER A 229 20.48 15.19 36.53
N LEU A 230 20.34 14.96 35.24
CA LEU A 230 19.25 15.53 34.44
C LEU A 230 17.87 14.93 34.81
N ILE A 231 17.88 13.83 35.57
CA ILE A 231 16.66 13.15 36.06
C ILE A 231 16.63 13.38 37.59
N PRO A 232 15.69 14.14 38.11
CA PRO A 232 15.64 14.45 39.54
C PRO A 232 15.67 13.21 40.42
N GLY A 233 16.60 13.19 41.41
CA GLY A 233 16.74 12.09 42.36
C GLY A 233 17.52 10.85 41.88
N GLU A 234 18.06 10.86 40.67
CA GLU A 234 18.84 9.75 40.11
C GLU A 234 20.35 10.06 40.11
N TYR A 235 21.03 9.86 41.21
CA TYR A 235 22.49 9.99 41.32
C TYR A 235 23.09 8.85 42.14
N GLY A 236 24.39 8.63 41.93
CA GLY A 236 25.14 7.60 42.67
C GLY A 236 25.55 7.98 44.06
N TYR A 237 26.28 7.07 44.73
CA TYR A 237 26.86 7.33 46.05
C TYR A 237 27.83 8.51 45.95
N GLY A 238 27.83 9.44 46.99
CA GLY A 238 28.66 10.63 46.99
C GLY A 238 28.35 11.60 45.85
N TYR A 239 27.10 11.69 45.42
CA TYR A 239 26.63 12.54 44.32
C TYR A 239 27.29 12.27 42.96
N ALA A 240 27.84 11.06 42.75
CA ALA A 240 28.43 10.71 41.47
C ALA A 240 27.41 10.68 40.34
N PRO A 241 27.65 11.38 39.22
CA PRO A 241 26.76 11.37 38.08
C PRO A 241 26.57 9.96 37.47
N SER A 242 25.33 9.58 37.20
CA SER A 242 25.00 8.28 36.64
C SER A 242 25.15 8.27 35.10
N PRO A 243 25.62 7.15 34.48
CA PRO A 243 25.61 6.95 33.02
C PRO A 243 24.21 7.08 32.40
N ARG A 244 23.16 6.99 33.19
CA ARG A 244 21.76 7.13 32.76
C ARG A 244 21.46 8.51 32.16
N ASN A 245 22.23 9.56 32.55
CA ASN A 245 22.15 10.86 31.93
C ASN A 245 22.51 10.83 30.43
N THR A 246 23.60 10.19 30.08
CA THR A 246 23.99 10.00 28.67
C THR A 246 22.98 9.13 27.91
N MET A 247 22.39 8.13 28.57
CA MET A 247 21.32 7.31 27.99
C MET A 247 20.07 8.16 27.73
N LEU A 248 19.64 9.00 28.66
CA LEU A 248 18.52 9.93 28.47
C LEU A 248 18.74 10.82 27.23
N ILE A 249 19.92 11.40 27.09
CA ILE A 249 20.29 12.24 25.94
C ILE A 249 20.16 11.43 24.65
N ALA A 250 20.64 10.18 24.63
CA ALA A 250 20.52 9.31 23.47
C ALA A 250 19.07 8.94 23.17
N ASP A 251 18.26 8.66 24.18
CA ASP A 251 16.83 8.34 24.01
C ASP A 251 16.06 9.53 23.45
N ILE A 252 16.34 10.75 23.92
CA ILE A 252 15.77 11.97 23.36
C ILE A 252 16.12 12.10 21.87
N LEU A 253 17.38 11.93 21.50
CA LEU A 253 17.84 12.03 20.11
C LEU A 253 17.23 10.98 19.19
N ASN A 254 16.86 9.82 19.73
CA ASN A 254 16.23 8.73 18.99
C ASN A 254 14.69 8.77 19.01
N SER A 255 14.10 9.49 19.95
CA SER A 255 12.64 9.52 20.15
C SER A 255 11.82 9.87 18.91
N PRO A 256 12.23 10.78 17.99
CA PRO A 256 11.45 11.05 16.77
C PRO A 256 11.48 9.92 15.74
N LYS A 257 12.39 8.96 15.95
CA LYS A 257 12.66 7.85 15.02
C LYS A 257 12.14 6.51 15.54
N ALA A 258 11.81 6.42 16.83
CA ALA A 258 11.47 5.19 17.54
C ALA A 258 10.25 4.47 16.94
N ASP A 259 9.23 5.21 16.52
CA ASP A 259 7.99 4.67 15.97
C ASP A 259 8.06 4.42 14.46
N ILE A 260 9.15 4.84 13.81
CA ILE A 260 9.31 4.70 12.37
C ILE A 260 9.93 3.34 12.05
N ARG A 261 9.16 2.45 11.43
CA ARG A 261 9.66 1.18 10.93
C ARG A 261 10.42 1.40 9.61
N PRO A 262 11.74 1.20 9.56
CA PRO A 262 12.54 1.48 8.36
C PRO A 262 12.21 0.56 7.17
N SER A 263 11.47 -0.52 7.40
CA SER A 263 11.11 -1.48 6.36
C SER A 263 10.34 -0.86 5.18
N TYR A 264 9.52 0.18 5.41
CA TYR A 264 8.84 0.85 4.31
C TYR A 264 9.81 1.43 3.28
N ALA A 265 10.94 1.97 3.73
CA ALA A 265 11.93 2.57 2.86
C ALA A 265 12.64 1.53 1.97
N THR A 266 12.87 0.30 2.48
CA THR A 266 13.40 -0.79 1.66
C THR A 266 12.38 -1.32 0.67
N HIS A 267 11.13 -1.46 1.08
CA HIS A 267 10.04 -1.87 0.20
C HIS A 267 9.70 -0.81 -0.87
N PHE A 268 10.08 0.44 -0.65
CA PHE A 268 9.94 1.49 -1.66
C PHE A 268 10.65 1.14 -2.98
N LEU A 269 11.81 0.50 -2.91
CA LEU A 269 12.56 0.04 -4.08
C LEU A 269 11.94 -1.21 -4.72
N ASP A 270 11.34 -2.09 -3.91
CA ASP A 270 10.81 -3.39 -4.36
C ASP A 270 9.39 -3.28 -4.95
N TYR A 271 8.54 -2.40 -4.40
CA TYR A 271 7.13 -2.23 -4.81
C TYR A 271 6.85 -0.88 -5.49
N LYS A 272 7.89 -0.26 -6.02
CA LYS A 272 7.83 1.02 -6.72
C LYS A 272 6.74 1.01 -7.81
N GLY A 273 5.73 1.85 -7.62
CA GLY A 273 4.65 2.03 -8.58
C GLY A 273 3.40 1.16 -8.36
N MET A 274 3.41 0.18 -7.43
CA MET A 274 2.23 -0.64 -7.10
C MET A 274 1.51 -0.17 -5.84
N VAL A 275 2.26 0.22 -4.83
CA VAL A 275 1.71 0.63 -3.52
C VAL A 275 2.31 1.97 -3.14
N SER A 276 1.50 2.90 -2.65
CA SER A 276 2.04 4.13 -2.09
C SER A 276 2.84 3.82 -0.82
N THR A 277 3.95 4.52 -0.64
CA THR A 277 4.94 4.24 0.42
C THR A 277 4.36 4.25 1.84
N GLU A 278 3.28 4.99 2.06
CA GLU A 278 2.60 5.06 3.35
C GLU A 278 1.98 3.72 3.81
N TYR A 279 1.68 2.81 2.88
CA TYR A 279 1.11 1.49 3.17
C TYR A 279 2.17 0.40 3.32
N MET A 280 3.36 0.58 2.79
CA MET A 280 4.35 -0.50 2.65
C MET A 280 4.82 -1.15 3.95
N SER A 281 4.71 -0.43 5.08
CA SER A 281 5.09 -0.98 6.39
C SER A 281 4.02 -1.82 7.06
N ASN A 282 2.78 -1.79 6.56
CA ASN A 282 1.61 -2.36 7.22
C ASN A 282 0.93 -3.44 6.35
N TYR A 283 1.72 -4.38 5.85
CA TYR A 283 1.15 -5.57 5.20
C TYR A 283 0.36 -6.39 6.22
N VAL A 284 -0.84 -6.79 5.81
CA VAL A 284 -1.74 -7.65 6.58
C VAL A 284 -2.15 -8.82 5.71
N ASP A 285 -2.00 -10.02 6.21
CA ASP A 285 -2.51 -11.20 5.53
C ASP A 285 -4.03 -11.12 5.39
N SER A 286 -4.54 -11.74 4.34
CA SER A 286 -5.97 -11.83 4.08
C SER A 286 -6.37 -13.22 3.62
N GLU A 287 -7.61 -13.56 3.93
CA GLU A 287 -8.29 -14.73 3.39
C GLU A 287 -9.16 -14.26 2.23
N ALA A 288 -9.20 -15.02 1.14
CA ALA A 288 -9.97 -14.63 -0.03
C ALA A 288 -10.72 -15.81 -0.67
N VAL A 289 -11.85 -15.49 -1.25
CA VAL A 289 -12.58 -16.37 -2.17
C VAL A 289 -12.69 -15.64 -3.50
N VAL A 290 -12.25 -16.27 -4.57
CA VAL A 290 -12.39 -15.80 -5.94
C VAL A 290 -13.14 -16.86 -6.74
N SER A 291 -14.14 -16.47 -7.52
CA SER A 291 -14.94 -17.38 -8.33
C SER A 291 -15.35 -16.72 -9.64
N VAL A 292 -15.42 -17.51 -10.69
CA VAL A 292 -15.95 -17.10 -12.00
C VAL A 292 -17.37 -17.61 -12.14
N LEU A 293 -18.33 -16.72 -12.26
CA LEU A 293 -19.74 -17.04 -12.42
C LEU A 293 -20.28 -16.41 -13.70
N ALA A 294 -21.16 -17.12 -14.40
CA ALA A 294 -21.87 -16.56 -15.53
C ALA A 294 -22.93 -15.54 -15.05
N GLU A 295 -22.96 -14.37 -15.70
CA GLU A 295 -23.97 -13.34 -15.48
C GLU A 295 -24.92 -13.28 -16.67
N PRO A 296 -26.13 -13.84 -16.53
CA PRO A 296 -27.08 -13.94 -17.64
C PRO A 296 -27.53 -12.58 -18.20
N ALA A 297 -27.60 -11.54 -17.35
CA ALA A 297 -28.08 -10.21 -17.75
C ALA A 297 -27.12 -9.51 -18.74
N LEU A 298 -25.84 -9.88 -18.74
CA LEU A 298 -24.84 -9.36 -19.66
C LEU A 298 -24.37 -10.41 -20.70
N GLY A 299 -24.71 -11.67 -20.50
CA GLY A 299 -24.28 -12.76 -21.36
C GLY A 299 -22.77 -13.03 -21.32
N THR A 300 -22.12 -12.73 -20.20
CA THR A 300 -20.68 -12.89 -20.00
C THR A 300 -20.38 -13.45 -18.61
N SER A 301 -19.14 -13.84 -18.38
CA SER A 301 -18.66 -14.24 -17.05
C SER A 301 -18.25 -13.04 -16.22
N PHE A 302 -18.39 -13.17 -14.89
CA PHE A 302 -17.89 -12.22 -13.91
C PHE A 302 -16.89 -12.89 -12.98
N ILE A 303 -15.83 -12.19 -12.63
CA ILE A 303 -15.01 -12.54 -11.47
C ILE A 303 -15.67 -11.94 -10.24
N HIS A 304 -16.03 -12.80 -9.28
CA HIS A 304 -16.52 -12.44 -7.97
C HIS A 304 -15.42 -12.69 -6.95
N PHE A 305 -15.24 -11.77 -6.02
CA PHE A 305 -14.30 -11.98 -4.92
C PHE A 305 -14.83 -11.43 -3.60
N SER A 306 -14.40 -12.06 -2.51
CA SER A 306 -14.59 -11.65 -1.13
C SER A 306 -13.24 -11.73 -0.43
N ILE A 307 -12.75 -10.62 0.09
CA ILE A 307 -11.45 -10.52 0.78
C ILE A 307 -11.69 -10.13 2.22
N ARG A 308 -11.13 -10.88 3.14
CA ARG A 308 -11.14 -10.63 4.58
C ARG A 308 -9.72 -10.36 5.06
N PRO A 309 -9.32 -9.09 5.31
CA PRO A 309 -8.06 -8.81 5.98
C PRO A 309 -8.09 -9.34 7.42
N LEU A 310 -7.02 -9.95 7.89
CA LEU A 310 -6.93 -10.51 9.25
C LEU A 310 -6.93 -9.42 10.32
N LYS A 311 -6.61 -8.19 9.93
CA LYS A 311 -6.66 -6.99 10.77
C LYS A 311 -7.19 -5.83 9.96
N ALA A 312 -8.08 -5.02 10.54
CA ALA A 312 -8.58 -3.79 9.95
C ALA A 312 -8.67 -2.71 11.03
N SER A 313 -7.92 -1.64 10.86
CA SER A 313 -8.01 -0.48 11.75
C SER A 313 -9.30 0.29 11.50
N VAL A 314 -9.86 0.80 12.59
CA VAL A 314 -11.06 1.63 12.59
C VAL A 314 -10.77 2.91 13.35
N ASN A 315 -11.35 4.03 12.92
CA ASN A 315 -11.24 5.30 13.59
C ASN A 315 -12.64 5.82 13.99
N TYR A 316 -12.68 6.71 14.95
CA TYR A 316 -13.91 7.31 15.45
C TYR A 316 -14.16 8.66 14.78
N PHE A 317 -15.35 8.86 14.25
CA PHE A 317 -15.79 10.10 13.62
C PHE A 317 -16.77 10.83 14.54
N ALA A 318 -16.23 11.66 15.41
CA ALA A 318 -16.98 12.37 16.46
C ALA A 318 -18.21 13.18 15.93
N PRO A 319 -18.17 13.85 14.76
CA PRO A 319 -19.33 14.64 14.30
C PRO A 319 -20.61 13.82 14.05
N LYS A 320 -20.49 12.51 13.84
CA LYS A 320 -21.64 11.62 13.59
C LYS A 320 -21.79 10.49 14.61
N ASP A 321 -20.95 10.47 15.65
CA ASP A 321 -20.89 9.40 16.65
C ASP A 321 -20.82 8.00 16.00
N GLN A 322 -19.93 7.84 15.04
CA GLN A 322 -19.75 6.63 14.26
C GLN A 322 -18.29 6.22 14.19
N TYR A 323 -18.05 4.92 14.07
CA TYR A 323 -16.74 4.42 13.65
C TYR A 323 -16.69 4.25 12.13
N PHE A 324 -15.51 4.32 11.57
CA PHE A 324 -15.32 4.11 10.14
C PHE A 324 -14.00 3.43 9.81
N SER A 325 -13.99 2.76 8.66
CA SER A 325 -12.80 2.35 7.90
C SER A 325 -12.99 2.83 6.47
N SER A 326 -11.89 3.06 5.77
CA SER A 326 -11.94 3.47 4.36
C SER A 326 -11.08 2.53 3.55
N PHE A 327 -11.73 1.52 2.99
CA PHE A 327 -11.06 0.57 2.12
C PHE A 327 -11.07 1.04 0.67
N SER A 328 -10.01 0.72 -0.05
CA SER A 328 -9.95 0.81 -1.51
C SER A 328 -9.38 -0.46 -2.08
N ILE A 329 -9.85 -0.84 -3.25
CA ILE A 329 -9.27 -1.93 -4.03
C ILE A 329 -8.69 -1.39 -5.33
N SER A 330 -7.59 -2.01 -5.75
CA SER A 330 -7.05 -1.88 -7.11
C SER A 330 -6.92 -3.27 -7.70
N VAL A 331 -7.70 -3.52 -8.74
CA VAL A 331 -7.78 -4.82 -9.43
C VAL A 331 -7.05 -4.73 -10.75
N SER A 332 -6.22 -5.71 -11.05
CA SER A 332 -5.56 -5.83 -12.35
C SER A 332 -5.65 -7.24 -12.91
N LEU A 333 -5.88 -7.33 -14.21
CA LEU A 333 -5.78 -8.55 -15.01
C LEU A 333 -4.57 -8.45 -15.93
N ARG A 334 -3.69 -9.42 -15.84
CA ARG A 334 -2.51 -9.54 -16.70
C ARG A 334 -2.55 -10.84 -17.50
N ARG A 335 -1.88 -10.89 -18.65
CA ARG A 335 -1.59 -12.19 -19.29
C ARG A 335 -0.72 -13.01 -18.35
N PRO A 336 -0.93 -14.34 -18.28
CA PRO A 336 0.02 -15.19 -17.58
C PRO A 336 1.41 -14.99 -18.18
N ALA A 337 2.39 -14.73 -17.33
CA ALA A 337 3.76 -14.55 -17.78
C ALA A 337 4.38 -15.88 -18.22
N PRO A 338 5.29 -15.88 -19.21
CA PRO A 338 6.11 -17.04 -19.50
C PRO A 338 6.91 -17.44 -18.24
N ALA A 339 7.07 -18.75 -18.01
CA ALA A 339 7.75 -19.29 -16.82
C ALA A 339 9.16 -18.70 -16.56
N ALA A 340 9.80 -18.12 -17.58
CA ALA A 340 11.11 -17.49 -17.48
C ALA A 340 11.10 -16.07 -16.89
N ASN A 341 9.95 -15.38 -16.82
CA ASN A 341 9.86 -14.04 -16.22
C ASN A 341 8.45 -13.80 -15.64
N PRO A 342 8.17 -14.20 -14.41
CA PRO A 342 6.83 -14.17 -13.84
C PRO A 342 6.26 -12.75 -13.57
N VAL A 343 7.07 -11.70 -13.66
CA VAL A 343 6.66 -10.30 -13.42
C VAL A 343 6.19 -9.58 -14.69
N ALA A 344 6.40 -10.14 -15.88
CA ALA A 344 6.33 -9.45 -17.16
C ALA A 344 5.05 -9.71 -17.99
N GLY A 345 3.94 -10.14 -17.38
CA GLY A 345 2.68 -10.27 -18.12
C GLY A 345 2.10 -8.90 -18.51
N ASP A 346 1.67 -8.76 -19.79
CA ASP A 346 1.03 -7.53 -20.27
C ASP A 346 -0.23 -7.22 -19.46
N LEU A 347 -0.37 -5.98 -19.03
CA LEU A 347 -1.57 -5.48 -18.38
C LEU A 347 -2.72 -5.43 -19.41
N ILE A 348 -3.78 -6.19 -19.17
CA ILE A 348 -4.98 -6.24 -20.00
C ILE A 348 -6.02 -5.22 -19.53
N PHE A 349 -6.23 -5.19 -18.21
CA PHE A 349 -7.27 -4.36 -17.60
C PHE A 349 -6.95 -4.04 -16.16
N GLN A 350 -7.39 -2.86 -15.73
CA GLN A 350 -7.31 -2.46 -14.32
C GLN A 350 -8.46 -1.52 -13.96
N TYR A 351 -8.90 -1.59 -12.72
CA TYR A 351 -9.81 -0.60 -12.14
C TYR A 351 -9.55 -0.46 -10.65
N SER A 352 -10.02 0.67 -10.09
CA SER A 352 -9.98 0.90 -8.65
C SER A 352 -11.37 1.30 -8.15
N ARG A 353 -11.68 0.93 -6.90
CA ARG A 353 -12.96 1.24 -6.27
C ARG A 353 -12.78 1.45 -4.78
N GLU A 354 -13.52 2.42 -4.23
CA GLU A 354 -13.53 2.72 -2.81
C GLU A 354 -14.69 2.03 -2.10
N PHE A 355 -14.45 1.61 -0.85
CA PHE A 355 -15.40 0.94 0.03
C PHE A 355 -15.38 1.62 1.41
N PRO A 356 -15.95 2.83 1.53
CA PRO A 356 -16.14 3.44 2.84
C PRO A 356 -17.11 2.59 3.67
N PHE A 357 -16.77 2.40 4.94
CA PHE A 357 -17.53 1.57 5.85
C PHE A 357 -17.76 2.33 7.16
N TYR A 358 -19.00 2.68 7.43
CA TYR A 358 -19.43 3.39 8.63
C TYR A 358 -20.33 2.49 9.45
N PHE A 359 -20.15 2.50 10.79
CA PHE A 359 -20.96 1.69 11.69
C PHE A 359 -21.07 2.36 13.06
N PRO A 360 -22.19 2.11 13.82
CA PRO A 360 -22.41 2.71 15.14
C PRO A 360 -21.44 2.16 16.19
N ALA A 361 -21.24 2.91 17.27
CA ALA A 361 -20.33 2.53 18.35
C ALA A 361 -20.64 1.16 18.95
N GLY A 362 -21.92 0.76 19.03
CA GLY A 362 -22.31 -0.56 19.54
C GLY A 362 -21.88 -1.76 18.69
N GLU A 363 -21.41 -1.55 17.45
CA GLU A 363 -20.92 -2.63 16.58
C GLU A 363 -19.39 -2.73 16.53
N VAL A 364 -18.65 -1.83 17.19
CA VAL A 364 -17.19 -1.78 17.08
C VAL A 364 -16.50 -3.07 17.55
N ASP A 365 -16.95 -3.66 18.64
CA ASP A 365 -16.37 -4.90 19.15
C ASP A 365 -16.64 -6.08 18.23
N LYS A 366 -17.80 -6.12 17.60
CA LYS A 366 -18.14 -7.11 16.57
C LYS A 366 -17.28 -6.94 15.32
N VAL A 367 -17.06 -5.73 14.87
CA VAL A 367 -16.16 -5.45 13.73
C VAL A 367 -14.72 -5.84 14.06
N ARG A 368 -14.25 -5.54 15.27
CA ARG A 368 -12.89 -5.89 15.70
C ARG A 368 -12.68 -7.39 15.86
N SER A 369 -13.67 -8.11 16.42
CA SER A 369 -13.57 -9.56 16.66
C SER A 369 -13.80 -10.38 15.40
N ASN A 370 -14.80 -10.04 14.61
CA ASN A 370 -15.22 -10.84 13.45
C ASN A 370 -14.57 -10.39 12.15
N GLY A 371 -14.12 -9.11 12.08
CA GLY A 371 -13.58 -8.50 10.88
C GLY A 371 -14.66 -8.05 9.89
N VAL A 372 -14.21 -7.62 8.73
CA VAL A 372 -15.04 -7.22 7.58
C VAL A 372 -14.60 -7.98 6.34
N THR A 373 -15.53 -8.23 5.41
CA THR A 373 -15.18 -8.65 4.06
C THR A 373 -15.44 -7.51 3.07
N ILE A 374 -14.53 -7.34 2.13
CA ILE A 374 -14.69 -6.46 0.98
C ILE A 374 -15.05 -7.33 -0.22
N GLU A 375 -16.24 -7.08 -0.78
CA GLU A 375 -16.80 -7.90 -1.85
C GLU A 375 -17.10 -7.07 -3.08
N ASP A 376 -16.62 -7.53 -4.23
CA ASP A 376 -16.95 -6.93 -5.53
C ASP A 376 -17.10 -7.99 -6.63
N ALA A 377 -17.65 -7.58 -7.76
CA ALA A 377 -17.74 -8.40 -8.95
C ALA A 377 -17.62 -7.53 -10.20
N PHE A 378 -16.90 -8.02 -11.19
CA PHE A 378 -16.71 -7.31 -12.45
C PHE A 378 -16.71 -8.28 -13.65
N PRO A 379 -17.15 -7.83 -14.83
CA PRO A 379 -17.21 -8.66 -16.01
C PRO A 379 -15.82 -8.98 -16.54
N VAL A 380 -15.67 -10.17 -17.10
CA VAL A 380 -14.40 -10.63 -17.64
C VAL A 380 -14.59 -11.36 -18.97
N MET A 381 -13.70 -11.09 -19.92
CA MET A 381 -13.65 -11.81 -21.19
C MET A 381 -13.05 -13.20 -20.99
N ALA A 382 -13.43 -14.14 -21.89
CA ALA A 382 -12.85 -15.47 -21.88
C ALA A 382 -11.32 -15.44 -22.07
N GLY A 383 -10.60 -16.26 -21.29
CA GLY A 383 -9.14 -16.31 -21.34
C GLY A 383 -8.50 -16.73 -20.02
N LYS A 384 -7.19 -16.83 -20.03
CA LYS A 384 -6.39 -17.09 -18.82
C LYS A 384 -5.72 -15.82 -18.37
N TYR A 385 -5.82 -15.54 -17.06
CA TYR A 385 -5.35 -14.30 -16.48
C TYR A 385 -4.62 -14.53 -15.17
N ARG A 386 -3.63 -13.70 -14.89
CA ARG A 386 -3.13 -13.44 -13.54
C ARG A 386 -3.95 -12.30 -12.97
N LEU A 387 -4.80 -12.61 -12.00
CA LEU A 387 -5.57 -11.63 -11.23
C LEU A 387 -4.72 -11.16 -10.05
N SER A 388 -4.63 -9.85 -9.87
CA SER A 388 -4.06 -9.24 -8.65
C SER A 388 -5.08 -8.26 -8.08
N ILE A 389 -5.36 -8.37 -6.79
CA ILE A 389 -6.25 -7.47 -6.05
C ILE A 389 -5.48 -6.89 -4.88
N LEU A 390 -5.17 -5.61 -4.96
CA LEU A 390 -4.59 -4.84 -3.88
C LEU A 390 -5.72 -4.23 -3.05
N LEU A 391 -5.82 -4.61 -1.79
CA LEU A 391 -6.73 -4.02 -0.80
C LEU A 391 -5.93 -3.08 0.10
N GLN A 392 -6.43 -1.87 0.32
CA GLN A 392 -5.81 -0.87 1.18
C GLN A 392 -6.85 -0.31 2.15
N ASN A 393 -6.46 -0.04 3.40
CA ASN A 393 -7.27 0.68 4.39
C ASN A 393 -6.60 2.01 4.72
N ALA A 394 -7.23 3.11 4.36
CA ALA A 394 -6.68 4.46 4.55
C ALA A 394 -6.50 4.83 6.03
N VAL A 395 -7.29 4.23 6.93
CA VAL A 395 -7.27 4.54 8.37
C VAL A 395 -6.00 4.04 9.05
N GLY A 396 -5.67 2.75 8.90
CA GLY A 396 -4.48 2.17 9.53
C GLY A 396 -3.29 2.03 8.58
N LYS A 397 -3.45 2.52 7.34
CA LYS A 397 -2.44 2.34 6.28
C LYS A 397 -2.06 0.87 6.05
N GLU A 398 -3.00 -0.04 6.35
CA GLU A 398 -2.81 -1.45 6.05
C GLU A 398 -3.06 -1.74 4.58
N PHE A 399 -2.33 -2.73 4.06
CA PHE A 399 -2.62 -3.28 2.74
C PHE A 399 -2.51 -4.79 2.74
N SER A 400 -3.19 -5.40 1.77
CA SER A 400 -3.18 -6.83 1.50
C SER A 400 -3.17 -7.04 0.00
N LEU A 401 -2.47 -8.06 -0.47
CA LEU A 401 -2.40 -8.42 -1.88
C LEU A 401 -2.89 -9.86 -2.06
N VAL A 402 -3.89 -10.03 -2.91
CA VAL A 402 -4.38 -11.35 -3.34
C VAL A 402 -4.00 -11.55 -4.79
N GLU A 403 -3.26 -12.60 -5.08
CA GLU A 403 -2.89 -12.99 -6.44
C GLU A 403 -3.35 -14.41 -6.74
N GLN A 404 -3.99 -14.58 -7.88
CA GLN A 404 -4.51 -15.88 -8.32
C GLN A 404 -4.54 -15.99 -9.84
N ASP A 405 -4.18 -17.16 -10.36
CA ASP A 405 -4.43 -17.49 -11.76
C ASP A 405 -5.90 -17.86 -11.94
N VAL A 406 -6.55 -17.25 -12.92
CA VAL A 406 -7.96 -17.42 -13.21
C VAL A 406 -8.13 -17.88 -14.65
N ASP A 407 -8.84 -18.98 -14.85
CA ASP A 407 -9.25 -19.48 -16.17
C ASP A 407 -10.73 -19.14 -16.38
N VAL A 408 -11.01 -18.23 -17.30
CA VAL A 408 -12.36 -17.80 -17.67
C VAL A 408 -12.80 -18.56 -18.91
N PRO A 409 -13.78 -19.44 -18.79
CA PRO A 409 -14.20 -20.26 -19.91
C PRO A 409 -14.81 -19.42 -21.04
N GLY A 410 -14.55 -19.82 -22.26
CA GLY A 410 -15.16 -19.21 -23.45
C GLY A 410 -16.66 -19.53 -23.56
N PRO A 411 -17.38 -18.79 -24.41
CA PRO A 411 -18.75 -19.13 -24.74
C PRO A 411 -18.78 -20.53 -25.35
N GLY A 412 -19.69 -21.36 -24.86
CA GLY A 412 -19.83 -22.75 -25.32
C GLY A 412 -21.23 -23.29 -25.01
N GLU A 413 -21.57 -24.40 -25.61
CA GLU A 413 -22.85 -25.07 -25.40
C GLU A 413 -22.74 -26.22 -24.39
N LEU A 414 -21.52 -26.64 -24.05
CA LEU A 414 -21.32 -27.74 -23.11
C LEU A 414 -21.73 -27.32 -21.68
N PRO A 415 -22.41 -28.20 -20.96
CA PRO A 415 -22.77 -27.99 -19.57
C PRO A 415 -21.55 -27.80 -18.70
N ARG A 416 -21.62 -26.84 -17.77
CA ARG A 416 -20.56 -26.56 -16.79
C ARG A 416 -21.15 -26.48 -15.40
N LEU A 417 -20.34 -26.78 -14.39
CA LEU A 417 -20.67 -26.67 -12.99
C LEU A 417 -19.65 -25.77 -12.30
N THR A 418 -20.14 -24.71 -11.66
CA THR A 418 -19.33 -23.81 -10.84
C THR A 418 -19.76 -23.92 -9.38
N GLY A 419 -18.81 -23.94 -8.45
CA GLY A 419 -18.99 -24.13 -7.01
C GLY A 419 -18.59 -25.53 -6.54
N PRO A 420 -18.85 -25.87 -5.27
CA PRO A 420 -19.65 -25.16 -4.28
C PRO A 420 -18.94 -23.91 -3.73
N ILE A 421 -19.70 -22.82 -3.61
CA ILE A 421 -19.25 -21.58 -2.97
C ILE A 421 -19.92 -21.46 -1.62
N PHE A 422 -19.14 -21.39 -0.56
CA PHE A 422 -19.63 -21.45 0.82
C PHE A 422 -19.82 -20.07 1.44
N GLY A 423 -20.89 -19.93 2.22
CA GLY A 423 -21.19 -18.78 3.05
C GLY A 423 -21.92 -19.17 4.32
N TYR A 424 -22.24 -18.19 5.14
CA TYR A 424 -22.87 -18.41 6.45
C TYR A 424 -24.34 -17.94 6.51
N ARG A 425 -24.78 -17.21 5.49
CA ARG A 425 -26.16 -16.73 5.40
C ARG A 425 -26.52 -16.44 3.95
N GLN A 426 -27.78 -16.60 3.60
CA GLN A 426 -28.33 -16.12 2.34
C GLN A 426 -29.33 -14.97 2.59
N GLN A 427 -29.44 -14.08 1.63
CA GLN A 427 -30.32 -12.90 1.67
C GLN A 427 -30.96 -12.69 0.29
N ASP A 428 -32.23 -12.33 0.26
CA ASP A 428 -32.90 -11.94 -0.98
C ASP A 428 -32.30 -10.64 -1.52
N SER A 429 -32.09 -10.58 -2.84
CA SER A 429 -31.60 -9.41 -3.56
C SER A 429 -32.66 -8.88 -4.50
N PRO A 430 -32.80 -7.55 -4.65
CA PRO A 430 -33.68 -6.97 -5.66
C PRO A 430 -33.36 -7.49 -7.07
N ALA A 431 -34.39 -7.71 -7.88
CA ALA A 431 -34.25 -8.29 -9.23
C ALA A 431 -33.45 -7.43 -10.23
N ASN A 432 -33.31 -6.14 -9.94
CA ASN A 432 -32.63 -5.17 -10.80
C ASN A 432 -31.23 -4.77 -10.30
N VAL A 433 -30.61 -5.58 -9.44
CA VAL A 433 -29.28 -5.32 -8.88
C VAL A 433 -28.35 -6.46 -9.22
N LEU A 434 -27.18 -6.11 -9.75
CA LEU A 434 -26.02 -7.00 -9.86
C LEU A 434 -25.21 -6.89 -8.57
N ALA A 435 -24.95 -8.01 -7.91
CA ALA A 435 -24.22 -8.04 -6.65
C ALA A 435 -23.23 -9.21 -6.63
N PRO A 436 -22.12 -9.11 -5.88
CA PRO A 436 -21.21 -10.24 -5.69
C PRO A 436 -21.93 -11.44 -5.10
N PHE A 437 -21.58 -12.63 -5.57
CA PHE A 437 -22.11 -13.93 -5.10
C PHE A 437 -23.65 -14.01 -5.12
N LEU A 438 -24.25 -13.47 -6.19
CA LEU A 438 -25.68 -13.55 -6.45
C LEU A 438 -26.00 -14.81 -7.27
N PHE A 439 -26.84 -15.66 -6.73
CA PHE A 439 -27.36 -16.88 -7.37
C PHE A 439 -28.86 -16.74 -7.60
N GLY A 440 -29.26 -16.38 -8.81
CA GLY A 440 -30.63 -16.03 -9.12
C GLY A 440 -31.05 -14.76 -8.38
N ARG A 441 -31.90 -14.88 -7.35
CA ARG A 441 -32.36 -13.75 -6.52
C ARG A 441 -31.82 -13.78 -5.09
N LYS A 442 -30.90 -14.67 -4.79
CA LYS A 442 -30.34 -14.82 -3.45
C LYS A 442 -28.85 -14.55 -3.47
N LYS A 443 -28.43 -13.65 -2.62
CA LYS A 443 -27.03 -13.36 -2.34
C LYS A 443 -26.54 -14.26 -1.21
N ILE A 444 -25.38 -14.90 -1.39
CA ILE A 444 -24.68 -15.63 -0.34
C ILE A 444 -23.70 -14.69 0.35
N MET A 445 -23.76 -14.62 1.69
CA MET A 445 -22.81 -13.90 2.51
C MET A 445 -21.58 -14.79 2.75
N ILE A 446 -20.44 -14.37 2.23
CA ILE A 446 -19.21 -15.16 2.21
C ILE A 446 -18.40 -14.94 3.49
N ASP A 447 -17.92 -16.04 4.09
CA ASP A 447 -16.79 -16.01 5.02
C ASP A 447 -15.64 -16.80 4.40
N PRO A 448 -14.55 -16.15 4.01
CA PRO A 448 -13.41 -16.84 3.39
C PRO A 448 -12.78 -17.92 4.26
N LYS A 449 -12.94 -17.86 5.59
CA LYS A 449 -12.48 -18.92 6.51
C LYS A 449 -13.22 -20.22 6.35
N LYS A 450 -14.48 -20.17 5.95
CA LYS A 450 -15.37 -21.35 5.84
C LYS A 450 -15.40 -22.17 7.13
N LEU A 451 -15.39 -21.48 8.29
CA LEU A 451 -15.40 -22.06 9.62
C LEU A 451 -16.77 -21.80 10.25
N TYR A 452 -17.39 -22.85 10.81
CA TYR A 452 -18.73 -22.80 11.37
C TYR A 452 -18.75 -23.40 12.77
N GLY A 453 -19.55 -22.82 13.66
CA GLY A 453 -19.92 -23.45 14.95
C GLY A 453 -21.11 -24.36 14.79
N SER A 454 -21.38 -25.21 15.76
CA SER A 454 -22.52 -26.16 15.71
C SER A 454 -23.89 -25.48 15.60
N GLY A 455 -24.03 -24.24 16.08
CA GLY A 455 -25.27 -23.45 15.98
C GLY A 455 -25.38 -22.62 14.71
N ASP A 456 -24.36 -22.66 13.81
CA ASP A 456 -24.37 -21.88 12.57
C ASP A 456 -25.04 -22.63 11.42
N THR A 457 -25.32 -21.88 10.34
CA THR A 457 -25.82 -22.44 9.09
C THR A 457 -24.73 -22.39 8.03
N ILE A 458 -24.52 -23.51 7.35
CA ILE A 458 -23.62 -23.62 6.20
C ILE A 458 -24.47 -23.42 4.95
N VAL A 459 -24.25 -22.31 4.25
CA VAL A 459 -24.91 -22.04 2.98
C VAL A 459 -23.92 -22.33 1.85
N PHE A 460 -24.37 -22.98 0.79
CA PHE A 460 -23.55 -23.12 -0.41
C PHE A 460 -24.35 -22.85 -1.67
N GLY A 461 -23.66 -22.34 -2.68
CA GLY A 461 -24.20 -22.08 -4.02
C GLY A 461 -23.46 -22.88 -5.08
N LEU A 462 -24.23 -23.42 -6.01
CA LEU A 462 -23.78 -24.08 -7.24
C LEU A 462 -24.45 -23.41 -8.43
N LEU A 463 -23.73 -23.28 -9.54
CA LEU A 463 -24.29 -22.79 -10.80
C LEU A 463 -24.06 -23.83 -11.89
N VAL A 464 -25.13 -24.38 -12.46
CA VAL A 464 -25.06 -25.19 -13.67
C VAL A 464 -25.34 -24.29 -14.87
N GLU A 465 -24.38 -24.16 -15.74
CA GLU A 465 -24.51 -23.40 -16.99
C GLU A 465 -24.85 -24.33 -18.17
N ASN A 466 -25.60 -23.81 -19.12
CA ASN A 466 -26.02 -24.53 -20.31
C ASN A 466 -26.80 -25.84 -20.01
N ALA A 467 -27.66 -25.79 -19.00
CA ALA A 467 -28.39 -26.94 -18.48
C ALA A 467 -29.53 -27.48 -19.39
N GLN A 468 -29.88 -26.79 -20.49
CA GLN A 468 -31.09 -27.07 -21.28
C GLN A 468 -31.15 -28.51 -21.76
N ALA A 469 -30.03 -29.02 -22.32
CA ALA A 469 -29.95 -30.39 -22.85
C ALA A 469 -30.02 -31.47 -21.74
N LEU A 470 -29.72 -31.13 -20.50
CA LEU A 470 -29.70 -32.06 -19.38
C LEU A 470 -30.96 -32.01 -18.51
N ARG A 471 -31.91 -31.15 -18.84
CA ARG A 471 -33.01 -30.84 -17.95
C ARG A 471 -33.91 -32.01 -17.62
N ALA A 472 -34.14 -32.91 -18.55
CA ALA A 472 -35.06 -34.02 -18.40
C ALA A 472 -34.59 -35.08 -17.39
N ASP A 473 -33.32 -35.39 -17.43
CA ASP A 473 -32.73 -36.59 -16.81
C ASP A 473 -31.40 -36.31 -16.08
N GLY A 474 -30.83 -35.11 -16.28
CA GLY A 474 -29.61 -34.71 -15.56
C GLY A 474 -29.85 -34.46 -14.10
N ARG A 475 -28.79 -34.59 -13.29
CA ARG A 475 -28.83 -34.30 -11.85
C ARG A 475 -27.46 -33.81 -11.31
N ILE A 476 -27.51 -33.08 -10.22
CA ILE A 476 -26.34 -32.72 -9.41
C ILE A 476 -26.29 -33.70 -8.25
N ARG A 477 -25.14 -34.37 -8.05
CA ARG A 477 -24.84 -35.15 -6.85
C ARG A 477 -23.84 -34.39 -6.02
N LEU A 478 -24.18 -34.14 -4.76
CA LEU A 478 -23.29 -33.51 -3.76
C LEU A 478 -22.91 -34.57 -2.74
N SER A 479 -21.61 -34.77 -2.56
CA SER A 479 -21.04 -35.71 -1.58
C SER A 479 -20.22 -34.94 -0.57
N ILE A 480 -20.55 -35.06 0.72
CA ILE A 480 -19.82 -34.43 1.82
C ILE A 480 -19.15 -35.54 2.61
N LYS A 481 -17.84 -35.39 2.89
CA LYS A 481 -17.04 -36.38 3.62
C LYS A 481 -16.18 -35.69 4.66
N GLY A 482 -16.27 -36.11 5.92
CA GLY A 482 -15.39 -35.68 7.01
C GLY A 482 -14.02 -36.36 6.93
N ALA A 483 -12.95 -35.66 7.26
CA ALA A 483 -11.58 -36.16 7.29
C ALA A 483 -11.42 -37.36 8.26
N SER A 484 -12.14 -37.35 9.38
CA SER A 484 -12.17 -38.46 10.35
C SER A 484 -12.86 -39.72 9.83
N LYS A 485 -13.50 -39.67 8.66
CA LYS A 485 -14.24 -40.78 8.00
C LYS A 485 -15.35 -41.40 8.86
N LYS A 486 -15.84 -40.68 9.89
CA LYS A 486 -16.98 -41.14 10.70
C LYS A 486 -18.25 -41.13 9.85
N PRO A 487 -19.15 -42.13 10.00
CA PRO A 487 -20.40 -42.19 9.23
C PRO A 487 -21.27 -40.94 9.41
N GLU A 488 -21.31 -40.37 10.61
CA GLU A 488 -22.11 -39.18 10.93
C GLU A 488 -21.65 -37.92 10.17
N GLY A 489 -20.40 -37.89 9.70
CA GLY A 489 -19.84 -36.80 8.88
C GLY A 489 -20.00 -37.02 7.38
N GLN A 490 -20.74 -38.04 6.92
CA GLN A 490 -20.94 -38.35 5.51
C GLN A 490 -22.37 -38.05 5.10
N LYS A 491 -22.52 -37.29 4.01
CA LYS A 491 -23.83 -36.96 3.45
C LYS A 491 -23.78 -36.97 1.93
N VAL A 492 -24.76 -37.59 1.29
CA VAL A 492 -24.93 -37.55 -0.16
C VAL A 492 -26.32 -37.00 -0.48
N MET A 493 -26.40 -36.03 -1.35
CA MET A 493 -27.63 -35.41 -1.78
C MET A 493 -27.68 -35.37 -3.30
N GLU A 494 -28.86 -35.59 -3.87
CA GLU A 494 -29.08 -35.54 -5.32
C GLU A 494 -30.18 -34.50 -5.63
N TYR A 495 -29.94 -33.69 -6.65
CA TYR A 495 -30.83 -32.63 -7.11
C TYR A 495 -31.12 -32.83 -8.59
N PRO A 496 -32.30 -33.40 -8.96
CA PRO A 496 -32.69 -33.56 -10.36
C PRO A 496 -32.88 -32.18 -11.03
N LEU A 497 -32.30 -31.98 -12.21
CA LEU A 497 -32.38 -30.67 -12.90
C LEU A 497 -33.79 -30.31 -13.34
N ARG A 498 -34.69 -31.28 -13.48
CA ARG A 498 -36.11 -31.05 -13.79
C ARG A 498 -36.88 -30.30 -12.71
N ASP A 499 -36.38 -30.34 -11.47
CA ASP A 499 -37.04 -29.70 -10.31
C ASP A 499 -36.75 -28.18 -10.25
N PHE A 500 -35.88 -27.68 -11.12
CA PHE A 500 -35.54 -26.27 -11.21
C PHE A 500 -36.25 -25.56 -12.37
N PRO A 501 -36.33 -24.20 -12.36
CA PRO A 501 -36.89 -23.42 -13.45
C PRO A 501 -36.24 -23.68 -14.81
N ALA A 502 -37.00 -23.56 -15.90
CA ALA A 502 -36.52 -23.78 -17.28
C ALA A 502 -35.64 -22.64 -17.79
N THR A 503 -34.50 -22.46 -17.14
CA THR A 503 -33.52 -21.43 -17.48
C THR A 503 -32.27 -22.05 -18.09
N ARG A 504 -31.51 -21.28 -18.87
CA ARG A 504 -30.22 -21.70 -19.42
C ARG A 504 -29.22 -22.05 -18.32
N ASN A 505 -29.21 -21.25 -17.28
CA ASN A 505 -28.35 -21.43 -16.12
C ASN A 505 -29.22 -21.72 -14.90
N ILE A 506 -28.90 -22.76 -14.16
CA ILE A 506 -29.63 -23.21 -12.97
C ILE A 506 -28.79 -22.88 -11.73
N PRO A 507 -29.20 -21.89 -10.92
CA PRO A 507 -28.62 -21.67 -9.61
C PRO A 507 -29.24 -22.63 -8.60
N LEU A 508 -28.40 -23.36 -7.85
CA LEU A 508 -28.78 -24.14 -6.68
C LEU A 508 -28.19 -23.47 -5.45
N ILE A 509 -29.05 -23.18 -4.47
CA ILE A 509 -28.61 -22.73 -3.14
C ILE A 509 -29.22 -23.65 -2.12
N GLU A 510 -28.38 -24.14 -1.22
CA GLU A 510 -28.79 -25.03 -0.14
C GLU A 510 -28.26 -24.54 1.20
N SER A 511 -28.96 -24.89 2.26
CA SER A 511 -28.58 -24.52 3.62
C SER A 511 -28.58 -25.76 4.49
N LEU A 512 -27.44 -26.04 5.10
CA LEU A 512 -27.24 -27.16 6.02
C LEU A 512 -27.07 -26.63 7.43
N LEU A 513 -27.57 -27.34 8.41
CA LEU A 513 -27.33 -27.01 9.80
C LEU A 513 -25.96 -27.58 10.21
N ALA A 514 -25.07 -26.74 10.73
CA ALA A 514 -23.74 -27.20 11.13
C ALA A 514 -23.78 -28.25 12.24
N LYS A 515 -24.83 -28.27 13.10
CA LYS A 515 -25.06 -29.30 14.12
C LYS A 515 -25.20 -30.71 13.56
N ASP A 516 -25.58 -30.86 12.31
CA ASP A 516 -25.70 -32.16 11.64
C ASP A 516 -24.35 -32.79 11.28
N PHE A 517 -23.27 -32.05 11.52
CA PHE A 517 -21.89 -32.44 11.24
C PHE A 517 -21.05 -32.40 12.52
N PRO A 518 -20.44 -33.49 12.95
CA PRO A 518 -19.45 -33.46 14.04
C PRO A 518 -18.30 -32.49 13.73
N PRO A 519 -17.63 -31.94 14.76
CA PRO A 519 -16.44 -31.11 14.56
C PRO A 519 -15.37 -31.85 13.76
N ASP A 520 -15.06 -31.34 12.54
CA ASP A 520 -14.11 -31.93 11.60
C ASP A 520 -13.84 -31.00 10.42
N TYR A 521 -12.91 -31.41 9.54
CA TYR A 521 -12.69 -30.86 8.20
C TYR A 521 -13.54 -31.64 7.20
N TYR A 522 -14.32 -30.93 6.39
CA TYR A 522 -15.22 -31.54 5.41
C TYR A 522 -14.78 -31.20 4.00
N GLU A 523 -14.64 -32.25 3.18
CA GLU A 523 -14.51 -32.14 1.72
C GLU A 523 -15.88 -32.29 1.08
N VAL A 524 -16.15 -31.45 0.10
CA VAL A 524 -17.41 -31.43 -0.64
C VAL A 524 -17.11 -31.58 -2.12
N GLU A 525 -17.66 -32.60 -2.73
CA GLU A 525 -17.59 -32.87 -4.15
C GLU A 525 -18.98 -32.69 -4.76
N ALA A 526 -19.12 -31.83 -5.76
CA ALA A 526 -20.32 -31.67 -6.55
C ALA A 526 -20.07 -32.25 -7.95
N VAL A 527 -20.95 -33.13 -8.41
CA VAL A 527 -20.81 -33.81 -9.69
C VAL A 527 -22.09 -33.57 -10.50
N LEU A 528 -21.94 -33.05 -11.72
CA LEU A 528 -23.03 -32.96 -12.70
C LEU A 528 -23.07 -34.25 -13.53
N LEU A 529 -24.20 -34.93 -13.47
CA LEU A 529 -24.42 -36.20 -14.15
C LEU A 529 -25.49 -36.05 -15.23
N ASP A 530 -25.32 -36.76 -16.36
CA ASP A 530 -26.37 -36.95 -17.34
C ASP A 530 -27.36 -38.06 -16.94
N GLY A 531 -28.37 -38.32 -17.78
CA GLY A 531 -29.38 -39.35 -17.55
C GLY A 531 -28.85 -40.76 -17.46
N THR A 532 -27.68 -41.03 -18.03
CA THR A 532 -27.00 -42.33 -17.97
C THR A 532 -26.13 -42.50 -16.71
N GLY A 533 -25.93 -41.42 -15.94
CA GLY A 533 -25.05 -41.41 -14.80
C GLY A 533 -23.59 -41.07 -15.14
N LYS A 534 -23.29 -40.64 -16.37
CA LYS A 534 -21.97 -40.20 -16.79
C LYS A 534 -21.66 -38.83 -16.22
N THR A 535 -20.47 -38.65 -15.67
CA THR A 535 -19.97 -37.38 -15.17
C THR A 535 -19.67 -36.42 -16.33
N LEU A 536 -20.24 -35.22 -16.27
CA LEU A 536 -20.04 -34.13 -17.24
C LEU A 536 -19.14 -33.03 -16.71
N ALA A 537 -19.30 -32.69 -15.45
CA ALA A 537 -18.48 -31.68 -14.77
C ALA A 537 -18.39 -32.00 -13.27
N THR A 538 -17.33 -31.52 -12.65
CA THR A 538 -17.10 -31.64 -11.20
C THR A 538 -16.72 -30.31 -10.60
N GLY A 539 -17.15 -30.06 -9.37
CA GLY A 539 -16.72 -28.96 -8.52
C GLY A 539 -16.32 -29.50 -7.15
N ALA A 540 -15.34 -28.88 -6.52
CA ALA A 540 -14.87 -29.28 -5.20
C ALA A 540 -14.78 -28.08 -4.26
N GLY A 541 -14.98 -28.31 -2.99
CA GLY A 541 -14.83 -27.32 -1.96
C GLY A 541 -14.62 -27.93 -0.58
N GLN A 542 -14.40 -27.11 0.41
CA GLN A 542 -14.17 -27.57 1.79
C GLN A 542 -14.75 -26.57 2.79
N PHE A 543 -15.13 -27.06 3.95
CA PHE A 543 -15.50 -26.27 5.12
C PHE A 543 -15.06 -26.97 6.41
N ILE A 544 -15.09 -26.23 7.52
CA ILE A 544 -14.68 -26.70 8.83
C ILE A 544 -15.84 -26.50 9.79
N VAL A 545 -16.17 -27.52 10.58
CA VAL A 545 -17.05 -27.40 11.74
C VAL A 545 -16.20 -27.44 13.01
N SER A 546 -16.32 -26.41 13.80
CA SER A 546 -15.60 -26.24 15.06
C SER A 546 -16.37 -26.82 16.23
N THR A 547 -15.69 -27.04 17.37
CA THR A 547 -16.33 -27.41 18.64
C THR A 547 -17.11 -26.27 19.30
N ALA A 548 -16.93 -25.04 18.85
CA ALA A 548 -17.65 -23.88 19.34
C ALA A 548 -19.14 -23.96 18.95
N GLU A 549 -20.02 -23.46 19.80
CA GLU A 549 -21.44 -23.36 19.47
C GLU A 549 -21.70 -22.38 18.35
N ARG A 550 -21.02 -21.22 18.38
CA ARG A 550 -21.10 -20.19 17.34
C ARG A 550 -19.73 -19.63 16.99
N VAL A 551 -19.53 -19.33 15.72
CA VAL A 551 -18.35 -18.64 15.20
C VAL A 551 -18.75 -17.25 14.73
N GLY A 552 -17.93 -16.26 15.04
CA GLY A 552 -18.13 -14.90 14.56
C GLY A 552 -17.81 -14.78 13.07
N HIS A 553 -18.82 -14.43 12.27
CA HIS A 553 -18.63 -14.18 10.85
C HIS A 553 -18.41 -12.71 10.55
N PRO A 554 -17.62 -12.37 9.53
CA PRO A 554 -17.32 -10.99 9.16
C PRO A 554 -18.56 -10.21 8.69
N ILE A 555 -18.50 -8.90 8.81
CA ILE A 555 -19.54 -8.02 8.28
C ILE A 555 -19.21 -7.72 6.80
N PRO A 556 -20.10 -8.03 5.85
CA PRO A 556 -19.81 -7.80 4.44
C PRO A 556 -19.97 -6.32 4.08
N ASN A 557 -18.95 -5.76 3.42
CA ASN A 557 -19.00 -4.48 2.72
C ASN A 557 -18.94 -4.77 1.22
N ALA A 558 -20.09 -4.81 0.59
CA ALA A 558 -20.26 -5.23 -0.79
C ALA A 558 -20.75 -4.09 -1.67
N LYS A 559 -20.25 -3.99 -2.88
CA LYS A 559 -20.78 -3.08 -3.90
C LYS A 559 -21.68 -3.84 -4.88
N GLY A 560 -22.93 -3.45 -4.93
CA GLY A 560 -23.87 -3.83 -5.98
C GLY A 560 -24.09 -2.67 -6.94
N ALA A 561 -24.50 -2.97 -8.16
CA ALA A 561 -24.88 -1.95 -9.15
C ALA A 561 -26.26 -2.24 -9.71
N PRO A 562 -27.13 -1.22 -9.91
CA PRO A 562 -28.40 -1.42 -10.58
C PRO A 562 -28.16 -1.81 -12.05
N LEU A 563 -29.03 -2.64 -12.59
CA LEU A 563 -28.97 -3.05 -14.01
C LEU A 563 -28.99 -1.89 -15.00
N THR A 564 -29.51 -0.74 -14.59
CA THR A 564 -29.45 0.50 -15.38
C THR A 564 -28.03 1.01 -15.57
N SER A 565 -27.10 0.62 -14.69
CA SER A 565 -25.67 0.95 -14.77
C SER A 565 -24.86 -0.08 -15.55
N ARG A 566 -25.48 -1.03 -16.25
CA ARG A 566 -24.77 -2.08 -17.01
C ARG A 566 -23.87 -1.53 -18.12
N TYR A 567 -24.09 -0.29 -18.55
CA TYR A 567 -23.19 0.38 -19.51
C TYR A 567 -21.75 0.48 -18.96
N LEU A 568 -21.56 0.63 -17.65
CA LEU A 568 -20.23 0.64 -17.03
C LEU A 568 -19.52 -0.71 -17.19
N TYR A 569 -20.26 -1.81 -17.09
CA TYR A 569 -19.72 -3.14 -17.26
C TYR A 569 -19.36 -3.44 -18.74
N TYR A 570 -20.15 -2.93 -19.69
CA TYR A 570 -19.75 -2.99 -21.10
C TYR A 570 -18.51 -2.13 -21.37
N GLY A 571 -18.34 -0.99 -20.68
CA GLY A 571 -17.11 -0.21 -20.72
C GLY A 571 -15.89 -1.00 -20.22
N MET A 572 -16.03 -1.73 -19.12
CA MET A 572 -14.96 -2.61 -18.63
C MET A 572 -14.58 -3.73 -19.63
N LEU A 573 -15.57 -4.32 -20.31
CA LEU A 573 -15.31 -5.30 -21.37
C LEU A 573 -14.65 -4.66 -22.59
N ALA A 574 -15.05 -3.46 -22.97
CA ALA A 574 -14.43 -2.71 -24.04
C ALA A 574 -12.94 -2.41 -23.76
N GLN A 575 -12.62 -1.99 -22.53
CA GLN A 575 -11.24 -1.77 -22.10
C GLN A 575 -10.42 -3.07 -22.14
N GLN A 576 -11.00 -4.21 -21.72
CA GLN A 576 -10.34 -5.51 -21.78
C GLN A 576 -10.08 -5.94 -23.24
N ALA A 577 -11.05 -5.76 -24.12
CA ALA A 577 -10.88 -6.03 -25.54
C ALA A 577 -9.79 -5.14 -26.16
N ALA A 578 -9.80 -3.84 -25.83
CA ALA A 578 -8.78 -2.89 -26.25
C ALA A 578 -7.37 -3.26 -25.73
N GLY A 579 -7.27 -3.69 -24.47
CA GLY A 579 -6.03 -4.19 -23.87
C GLY A 579 -5.50 -5.47 -24.52
N GLN A 580 -6.40 -6.28 -25.10
CA GLN A 580 -6.05 -7.49 -25.86
C GLN A 580 -5.84 -7.23 -27.36
N MET A 581 -5.96 -5.98 -27.82
CA MET A 581 -5.91 -5.59 -29.23
C MET A 581 -7.02 -6.21 -30.09
N LYS A 582 -8.14 -6.57 -29.50
CA LYS A 582 -9.34 -7.12 -30.16
C LYS A 582 -10.24 -5.97 -30.59
N THR A 583 -9.86 -5.30 -31.66
CA THR A 583 -10.46 -4.04 -32.11
C THR A 583 -11.96 -4.12 -32.33
N ASP A 584 -12.44 -5.17 -33.03
CA ASP A 584 -13.86 -5.33 -33.38
C ASP A 584 -14.73 -5.61 -32.14
N GLU A 585 -14.19 -6.41 -31.19
CA GLU A 585 -14.88 -6.67 -29.92
C GLU A 585 -14.94 -5.39 -29.06
N ALA A 586 -13.86 -4.59 -29.03
CA ALA A 586 -13.84 -3.30 -28.34
C ALA A 586 -14.89 -2.34 -28.90
N ASP A 587 -14.93 -2.18 -30.23
CA ASP A 587 -15.95 -1.36 -30.89
C ASP A 587 -17.37 -1.84 -30.59
N ALA A 588 -17.62 -3.13 -30.61
CA ALA A 588 -18.93 -3.72 -30.32
C ALA A 588 -19.38 -3.40 -28.87
N PHE A 589 -18.47 -3.49 -27.91
CA PHE A 589 -18.76 -3.16 -26.50
C PHE A 589 -18.96 -1.66 -26.30
N TYR A 590 -18.14 -0.79 -26.89
CA TYR A 590 -18.35 0.66 -26.82
C TYR A 590 -19.68 1.09 -27.43
N ARG A 591 -20.11 0.49 -28.55
CA ARG A 591 -21.46 0.75 -29.10
C ARG A 591 -22.55 0.42 -28.10
N LYS A 592 -22.48 -0.70 -27.39
CA LYS A 592 -23.42 -1.04 -26.34
C LYS A 592 -23.40 -0.03 -25.17
N VAL A 593 -22.24 0.53 -24.83
CA VAL A 593 -22.15 1.61 -23.84
C VAL A 593 -22.98 2.79 -24.29
N PHE A 594 -22.79 3.26 -25.53
CA PHE A 594 -23.46 4.46 -26.05
C PHE A 594 -24.94 4.25 -26.41
N GLU A 595 -25.34 3.03 -26.79
CA GLU A 595 -26.76 2.65 -26.91
C GLU A 595 -27.50 2.78 -25.57
N LEU A 596 -26.85 2.46 -24.46
CA LEU A 596 -27.42 2.54 -23.11
C LEU A 596 -27.28 3.91 -22.48
N ARG A 597 -26.19 4.62 -22.79
CA ARG A 597 -25.83 5.91 -22.19
C ARG A 597 -25.09 6.79 -23.19
N PRO A 598 -25.82 7.46 -24.14
CA PRO A 598 -25.20 8.30 -25.17
C PRO A 598 -24.40 9.49 -24.62
N ASP A 599 -24.80 10.00 -23.45
CA ASP A 599 -24.22 11.14 -22.76
C ASP A 599 -23.07 10.76 -21.78
N PHE A 600 -22.54 9.56 -21.88
CA PHE A 600 -21.44 9.11 -20.98
C PHE A 600 -20.09 9.67 -21.45
N SER A 601 -19.78 10.92 -21.11
CA SER A 601 -18.57 11.66 -21.48
C SER A 601 -17.28 10.86 -21.24
N ARG A 602 -17.15 10.22 -20.07
CA ARG A 602 -15.97 9.41 -19.72
C ARG A 602 -15.78 8.23 -20.68
N GLY A 603 -16.88 7.57 -21.05
CA GLY A 603 -16.84 6.48 -22.03
C GLY A 603 -16.37 6.95 -23.41
N TRP A 604 -16.80 8.11 -23.85
CA TRP A 604 -16.34 8.72 -25.12
C TRP A 604 -14.85 9.07 -25.08
N ALA A 605 -14.36 9.60 -23.95
CA ALA A 605 -12.93 9.89 -23.79
C ALA A 605 -12.07 8.60 -23.87
N GLU A 606 -12.51 7.53 -23.23
CA GLU A 606 -11.85 6.22 -23.25
C GLU A 606 -11.87 5.61 -24.66
N TYR A 607 -13.02 5.65 -25.35
CA TYR A 607 -13.15 5.17 -26.71
C TYR A 607 -12.30 5.97 -27.69
N GLY A 608 -12.29 7.30 -27.59
CA GLY A 608 -11.43 8.17 -28.38
C GLY A 608 -9.95 7.85 -28.19
N GLY A 609 -9.52 7.59 -26.94
CA GLY A 609 -8.16 7.13 -26.63
C GLY A 609 -7.80 5.79 -27.25
N PHE A 610 -8.72 4.85 -27.26
CA PHE A 610 -8.57 3.56 -27.94
C PHE A 610 -8.45 3.76 -29.47
N LEU A 611 -9.34 4.54 -30.10
CA LEU A 611 -9.31 4.86 -31.53
C LEU A 611 -7.98 5.54 -31.94
N LEU A 612 -7.49 6.45 -31.11
CA LEU A 612 -6.18 7.07 -31.30
C LEU A 612 -5.06 6.03 -31.31
N LYS A 613 -5.08 5.09 -30.37
CA LYS A 613 -4.06 4.03 -30.24
C LYS A 613 -4.03 3.08 -31.44
N VAL A 614 -5.19 2.82 -32.07
CA VAL A 614 -5.29 1.97 -33.26
C VAL A 614 -5.18 2.74 -34.59
N GLY A 615 -4.89 4.06 -34.54
CA GLY A 615 -4.64 4.89 -35.71
C GLY A 615 -5.91 5.39 -36.43
N ARG A 616 -7.08 5.26 -35.81
CA ARG A 616 -8.36 5.74 -36.36
C ARG A 616 -8.60 7.21 -35.97
N PHE A 617 -7.78 8.10 -36.50
CA PHE A 617 -7.68 9.51 -36.03
C PHE A 617 -8.98 10.29 -36.27
N ASP A 618 -9.66 10.11 -37.41
CA ASP A 618 -10.93 10.80 -37.69
C ASP A 618 -12.01 10.45 -36.68
N GLN A 619 -12.15 9.14 -36.42
CA GLN A 619 -13.10 8.66 -35.42
C GLN A 619 -12.74 9.09 -33.99
N SER A 620 -11.44 9.19 -33.69
CA SER A 620 -10.96 9.70 -32.41
C SER A 620 -11.34 11.18 -32.21
N LEU A 621 -11.27 11.99 -33.26
CA LEU A 621 -11.73 13.38 -33.22
C LEU A 621 -13.24 13.48 -33.06
N GLU A 622 -14.00 12.66 -33.76
CA GLU A 622 -15.46 12.57 -33.60
C GLU A 622 -15.84 12.21 -32.16
N ALA A 623 -15.19 11.18 -31.59
CA ALA A 623 -15.40 10.78 -30.19
C ALA A 623 -15.09 11.93 -29.23
N ALA A 624 -14.05 12.75 -29.49
CA ALA A 624 -13.72 13.91 -28.67
C ALA A 624 -14.82 14.95 -28.60
N GLU A 625 -15.53 15.20 -29.70
CA GLU A 625 -16.61 16.20 -29.72
C GLU A 625 -17.79 15.83 -28.78
N HIS A 626 -18.02 14.55 -28.49
CA HIS A 626 -19.08 14.10 -27.58
C HIS A 626 -18.86 14.51 -26.12
N PHE A 627 -17.62 14.79 -25.71
CA PHE A 627 -17.33 15.25 -24.35
C PHE A 627 -16.68 16.62 -24.26
N ARG A 628 -16.64 17.37 -25.36
CA ARG A 628 -16.10 18.74 -25.44
C ARG A 628 -16.67 19.68 -24.40
N ALA A 629 -17.99 19.56 -24.12
CA ALA A 629 -18.70 20.43 -23.19
C ALA A 629 -18.48 20.05 -21.70
N ASP A 630 -17.87 18.89 -21.42
CA ASP A 630 -17.61 18.43 -20.06
C ASP A 630 -16.32 19.10 -19.53
N SER A 631 -16.49 20.09 -18.66
CA SER A 631 -15.38 20.83 -18.07
C SER A 631 -14.44 19.95 -17.24
N SER A 632 -14.93 18.85 -16.68
CA SER A 632 -14.11 17.91 -15.90
C SER A 632 -13.14 17.09 -16.77
N LEU A 633 -13.41 16.99 -18.07
CA LEU A 633 -12.60 16.29 -19.06
C LEU A 633 -11.92 17.22 -20.07
N HIS A 634 -11.82 18.52 -19.74
CA HIS A 634 -11.28 19.52 -20.66
C HIS A 634 -9.82 19.22 -21.06
N PHE A 635 -9.01 18.77 -20.13
CA PHE A 635 -7.63 18.35 -20.44
C PHE A 635 -7.61 17.15 -21.39
N GLU A 636 -8.42 16.12 -21.12
CA GLU A 636 -8.53 14.90 -21.94
C GLU A 636 -9.01 15.25 -23.37
N TYR A 637 -9.96 16.16 -23.48
CA TYR A 637 -10.43 16.66 -24.78
C TYR A 637 -9.30 17.28 -25.61
N LEU A 638 -8.57 18.25 -25.01
CA LEU A 638 -7.48 18.93 -25.67
C LEU A 638 -6.34 17.99 -26.05
N ALA A 639 -5.97 17.09 -25.12
CA ALA A 639 -4.92 16.12 -25.34
C ALA A 639 -5.26 15.11 -26.44
N LEU A 640 -6.48 14.58 -26.42
CA LEU A 640 -6.98 13.64 -27.43
C LEU A 640 -7.02 14.31 -28.81
N ARG A 641 -7.66 15.47 -28.89
CA ARG A 641 -7.77 16.26 -30.14
C ARG A 641 -6.40 16.57 -30.72
N GLY A 642 -5.48 17.06 -29.89
CA GLY A 642 -4.14 17.40 -30.35
C GLY A 642 -3.34 16.19 -30.82
N LYS A 643 -3.40 15.06 -30.13
CA LYS A 643 -2.73 13.83 -30.57
C LYS A 643 -3.33 13.25 -31.85
N ALA A 644 -4.65 13.29 -32.00
CA ALA A 644 -5.33 12.81 -33.20
C ALA A 644 -4.99 13.70 -34.44
N LEU A 645 -4.99 15.02 -34.25
CA LEU A 645 -4.55 15.95 -35.32
C LEU A 645 -3.07 15.74 -35.68
N ALA A 646 -2.21 15.45 -34.72
CA ALA A 646 -0.80 15.13 -35.00
C ALA A 646 -0.68 13.81 -35.79
N GLY A 647 -1.54 12.83 -35.51
CA GLY A 647 -1.64 11.59 -36.30
C GLY A 647 -2.09 11.81 -37.73
N GLN A 648 -2.89 12.87 -37.99
CA GLN A 648 -3.30 13.30 -39.32
C GLN A 648 -2.27 14.22 -39.98
N GLU A 649 -1.10 14.45 -39.39
CA GLU A 649 -0.04 15.35 -39.83
C GLU A 649 -0.43 16.85 -39.85
N LYS A 650 -1.55 17.20 -39.21
CA LYS A 650 -2.01 18.61 -39.02
C LYS A 650 -1.28 19.27 -37.87
N TYR A 651 0.06 19.35 -37.98
CA TYR A 651 0.95 19.71 -36.87
C TYR A 651 0.70 21.09 -36.26
N LEU A 652 0.24 22.06 -37.06
CA LEU A 652 -0.04 23.42 -36.58
C LEU A 652 -1.24 23.40 -35.61
N GLU A 653 -2.35 22.84 -36.04
CA GLU A 653 -3.57 22.73 -35.19
C GLU A 653 -3.34 21.81 -33.99
N ALA A 654 -2.59 20.73 -34.22
CA ALA A 654 -2.17 19.81 -33.15
C ALA A 654 -1.38 20.53 -32.06
N SER A 655 -0.39 21.35 -32.46
CA SER A 655 0.46 22.08 -31.52
C SER A 655 -0.33 23.10 -30.68
N GLN A 656 -1.34 23.75 -31.28
CA GLN A 656 -2.23 24.66 -30.54
C GLN A 656 -3.01 23.91 -29.44
N SER A 657 -3.67 22.81 -29.82
CA SER A 657 -4.46 22.01 -28.87
C SER A 657 -3.60 21.40 -27.76
N LEU A 658 -2.42 20.87 -28.10
CA LEU A 658 -1.47 20.29 -27.13
C LEU A 658 -0.87 21.34 -26.21
N LEU A 659 -0.62 22.55 -26.71
CA LEU A 659 -0.13 23.66 -25.89
C LEU A 659 -1.19 24.09 -24.88
N GLU A 660 -2.45 24.16 -25.28
CA GLU A 660 -3.56 24.42 -24.36
C GLU A 660 -3.69 23.30 -23.30
N ALA A 661 -3.61 22.03 -23.71
CA ALA A 661 -3.58 20.92 -22.78
C ALA A 661 -2.43 21.05 -21.78
N ALA A 662 -1.22 21.37 -22.23
CA ALA A 662 -0.06 21.57 -21.36
C ALA A 662 -0.20 22.79 -20.42
N ARG A 663 -1.01 23.78 -20.74
CA ARG A 663 -1.37 24.89 -19.84
C ARG A 663 -2.33 24.45 -18.74
N VAL A 664 -3.27 23.56 -19.04
CA VAL A 664 -4.19 22.99 -18.05
C VAL A 664 -3.43 22.05 -17.11
N TYR A 665 -2.59 21.17 -17.66
CA TYR A 665 -1.78 20.24 -16.90
C TYR A 665 -0.42 20.00 -17.57
N ASN A 666 0.63 20.51 -16.95
CA ASN A 666 1.99 20.57 -17.52
C ASN A 666 2.89 19.36 -17.17
N SER A 667 2.37 18.36 -16.47
CA SER A 667 3.15 17.20 -16.02
C SER A 667 2.84 15.90 -16.80
N ASP A 668 2.06 15.97 -17.87
CA ASP A 668 1.81 14.84 -18.76
C ASP A 668 2.90 14.73 -19.83
N THR A 669 3.83 13.78 -19.65
CA THR A 669 4.94 13.57 -20.59
C THR A 669 4.45 13.17 -21.97
N SER A 670 3.29 12.52 -22.11
CA SER A 670 2.76 12.10 -23.41
C SER A 670 2.26 13.30 -24.23
N VAL A 671 1.68 14.29 -23.56
CA VAL A 671 1.28 15.58 -24.18
C VAL A 671 2.51 16.38 -24.58
N LEU A 672 3.49 16.51 -23.68
CA LEU A 672 4.74 17.23 -23.95
C LEU A 672 5.52 16.60 -25.11
N ASN A 673 5.61 15.28 -25.15
CA ASN A 673 6.27 14.55 -26.24
C ASN A 673 5.57 14.76 -27.59
N ALA A 674 4.24 14.71 -27.59
CA ALA A 674 3.46 14.98 -28.81
C ALA A 674 3.64 16.43 -29.29
N LEU A 675 3.62 17.39 -28.36
CA LEU A 675 3.86 18.80 -28.66
C LEU A 675 5.28 19.03 -29.19
N GLY A 676 6.29 18.45 -28.57
CA GLY A 676 7.68 18.50 -29.02
C GLY A 676 7.86 17.94 -30.44
N ARG A 677 7.19 16.83 -30.76
CA ARG A 677 7.16 16.26 -32.12
C ARG A 677 6.48 17.18 -33.11
N CYS A 678 5.37 17.84 -32.75
CA CYS A 678 4.70 18.81 -33.60
C CYS A 678 5.63 20.02 -33.90
N TYR A 679 6.29 20.56 -32.88
CA TYR A 679 7.24 21.68 -33.09
C TYR A 679 8.44 21.26 -33.96
N PHE A 680 8.96 20.04 -33.79
CA PHE A 680 9.99 19.49 -34.66
C PHE A 680 9.53 19.47 -36.13
N LYS A 681 8.34 18.98 -36.41
CA LYS A 681 7.75 18.90 -37.75
C LYS A 681 7.44 20.30 -38.35
N LEU A 682 7.20 21.26 -37.49
CA LEU A 682 6.97 22.67 -37.89
C LEU A 682 8.26 23.48 -37.99
N ASN A 683 9.44 22.90 -37.87
CA ASN A 683 10.76 23.56 -37.85
C ASN A 683 10.91 24.61 -36.73
N LYS A 684 10.18 24.46 -35.62
CA LYS A 684 10.26 25.32 -34.44
C LYS A 684 11.27 24.74 -33.46
N LYS A 685 12.58 24.95 -33.76
CA LYS A 685 13.70 24.30 -33.03
C LYS A 685 13.72 24.67 -31.57
N SER A 686 13.62 25.95 -31.22
CA SER A 686 13.73 26.41 -29.83
C SER A 686 12.62 25.82 -28.97
N GLU A 687 11.37 25.96 -29.44
CA GLU A 687 10.19 25.47 -28.73
C GLU A 687 10.22 23.93 -28.58
N ALA A 688 10.69 23.21 -29.59
CA ALA A 688 10.84 21.76 -29.52
C ALA A 688 11.85 21.35 -28.44
N ILE A 689 13.02 22.01 -28.37
CA ILE A 689 14.04 21.76 -27.35
C ILE A 689 13.48 22.01 -25.95
N ASP A 690 12.81 23.13 -25.72
CA ASP A 690 12.29 23.51 -24.40
C ASP A 690 11.26 22.50 -23.89
N ILE A 691 10.32 22.09 -24.74
CA ILE A 691 9.27 21.14 -24.38
C ILE A 691 9.82 19.71 -24.15
N LEU A 692 10.73 19.24 -25.03
CA LEU A 692 11.33 17.91 -24.86
C LEU A 692 12.21 17.85 -23.61
N LYS A 693 12.96 18.91 -23.29
CA LYS A 693 13.71 19.03 -22.03
C LYS A 693 12.77 19.09 -20.81
N ALA A 694 11.61 19.75 -20.94
CA ALA A 694 10.60 19.72 -19.88
C ALA A 694 10.06 18.31 -19.64
N SER A 695 9.77 17.56 -20.70
CA SER A 695 9.34 16.15 -20.58
C SER A 695 10.42 15.26 -19.96
N LEU A 696 11.69 15.40 -20.36
CA LEU A 696 12.80 14.61 -19.80
C LEU A 696 13.10 14.95 -18.33
N ARG A 697 12.81 16.20 -17.90
CA ARG A 697 12.88 16.56 -16.46
C ARG A 697 11.83 15.84 -15.61
N LEU A 698 10.66 15.53 -16.19
CA LEU A 698 9.60 14.78 -15.50
C LEU A 698 9.88 13.28 -15.48
N ASN A 699 10.43 12.75 -16.57
CA ASN A 699 10.84 11.37 -16.71
C ASN A 699 12.04 11.29 -17.65
N ASP A 700 13.20 10.92 -17.13
CA ASP A 700 14.44 10.78 -17.88
C ASP A 700 14.59 9.43 -18.61
N ALA A 701 13.75 8.44 -18.25
CA ALA A 701 13.75 7.11 -18.86
C ALA A 701 12.95 7.06 -20.16
N GLN A 702 13.24 7.98 -21.09
CA GLN A 702 12.57 8.14 -22.39
C GLN A 702 13.59 8.20 -23.53
N ASP A 703 14.12 7.06 -23.95
CA ASP A 703 15.21 7.01 -24.95
C ASP A 703 14.77 7.53 -26.32
N ASP A 704 13.51 7.32 -26.72
CA ASP A 704 12.93 7.87 -27.93
C ASP A 704 12.87 9.42 -27.92
N VAL A 705 12.57 10.00 -26.76
CA VAL A 705 12.54 11.46 -26.58
C VAL A 705 13.96 12.03 -26.56
N LYS A 706 14.92 11.34 -25.92
CA LYS A 706 16.34 11.73 -25.97
C LYS A 706 16.87 11.74 -27.41
N LYS A 707 16.53 10.70 -28.17
CA LYS A 707 16.89 10.62 -29.58
C LYS A 707 16.26 11.77 -30.37
N LEU A 708 14.96 12.02 -30.18
CA LEU A 708 14.28 13.15 -30.86
C LEU A 708 14.92 14.50 -30.49
N LEU A 709 15.26 14.72 -29.22
CA LEU A 709 15.94 15.95 -28.78
C LEU A 709 17.28 16.12 -29.49
N SER A 710 18.09 15.06 -29.58
CA SER A 710 19.36 15.09 -30.33
C SER A 710 19.15 15.42 -31.80
N ASP A 711 18.09 14.91 -32.44
CA ASP A 711 17.78 15.22 -33.84
C ASP A 711 17.33 16.67 -34.02
N VAL A 712 16.54 17.21 -33.08
CA VAL A 712 16.14 18.62 -33.06
C VAL A 712 17.37 19.53 -32.88
N GLU A 713 18.31 19.21 -32.00
CA GLU A 713 19.53 20.02 -31.76
C GLU A 713 20.41 20.08 -33.00
N LYS A 714 20.42 19.05 -33.85
CA LYS A 714 21.15 19.00 -35.12
C LYS A 714 20.47 19.78 -36.28
N MET A 715 19.20 20.21 -36.12
CA MET A 715 18.54 21.05 -37.14
C MET A 715 19.33 22.34 -37.36
N LYS A 716 19.44 22.75 -38.61
CA LYS A 716 20.10 24.01 -38.98
C LYS A 716 19.26 25.22 -38.65
#